data_23ec863c9b1d1878cdc518d018f1c120
#
_entry.id   23ec863c9b1d1878cdc518d018f1c120
#
_cell.length_a   1.000
_cell.length_b   1.000
_cell.length_c   1.000
_cell.angle_alpha   90.00
_cell.angle_beta   90.00
_cell.angle_gamma   90.00
#
_symmetry.space_group_name_H-M   'P 1'
#
loop_
_entity.id
_entity.type
_entity.pdbx_description
1 polymer ?
#
loop_
_entity_poly.entity_id
_entity_poly.type
_entity_poly.pdbx_seq_one_letter_code
_entity_poly.pdbx_strand_id
1 'polypeptide(L)'
;MPSWIAATFRYCLMLAIAGQAAAAQWQQFDVEDGLPQNSAVALAVDRFGLLWVGTEDGLARFDGSRFVAFEGAVDRGWIPGNYIVALAADDDYVWIAAESGGLARFDLQNEHFEILSVRNPDSGQSLNAWALTVDGDVLWVGTRDSGLYALDRVHPERVRDHWHNDASSESGRRLPLRSIRDIAVDSARQGYWAAGIGGLAFIDWDSGAVHADALVSIDRKRVDADVASVYSAADGTVWLGLRGHGVMRRRPGESGFTAVATVTGTTDPLLVNRLTATPSGLLAAATDRGLYLYQTVCDCFKPVQSTTPQRRMLGNALMLSVLGDGDVIWAGSWNRGLFRFDPQAADFDLLTPSDLGGRDAPMSPRSLFVDRSNRLWIGSFGAGARYAEIAPTPMAQWRWRNWTDQADSRDRQIWAYAESATGDLFIGGDAGVTRWRADGREQTHFDLDPEKNDELRSLLATSDGRIWASTVGAVYRIDPDTLASTRFAHKEGLIDPRAYALAEWPRGQLVIGTWSGLHTMALDGDRIRPLPLKLDGKDYDAHLVWDLHPDRDGALWIGTSAGLLHLATPEQPALRRYAEPDGLPNAVVYAIEAHADELWLSTNRGIARFDKRARRAVAFTVQDGLQGNEFGVGMAAQDRDSRLYFAGLGGVSAFDPAHVQVQSRMPRTMLGRFYLRERAVVVGERVNGSVVLDRSLLATERIQLSHRDSDLGFAFSALAAEPSDRLRFQYRLDGKDAQWIEAGERRYVGYTNLAPGDYAFHVRASDRFGSMGPERRIDIDIAPPLWSTWPFRIVALIAIVALLLALLRWRFATLNRSRALLAAEVAHQTERIREQNEQLETANHALFDRSIRDPLTGAFNRRHFSELAEHAYLGCRARAQPFALLLLDLDHFKQINDRHGHAAGDAVLCAVVQAIRPSLGHSEALARWGGEEFVVMLPDHDRSSAVARAAQLRACLLELRVTSGESTLRVTASIGVACASATYTPSLETLIADADAALYRAKAGGRDRVESNDIPAP
;
A
#
# COMPACT_ATOMS: atom_id res chain seq x y z
N MET A 1 15.22 -38.43 11.23
CA MET A 1 14.40 -37.87 10.14
C MET A 1 15.22 -36.80 9.43
N PRO A 2 15.41 -36.86 8.14
CA PRO A 2 16.28 -35.93 7.42
C PRO A 2 15.67 -34.52 7.39
N SER A 3 16.54 -33.53 7.50
CA SER A 3 16.23 -32.08 7.61
C SER A 3 15.37 -31.47 6.49
N TRP A 4 15.22 -32.15 5.35
CA TRP A 4 14.41 -31.68 4.22
C TRP A 4 12.90 -31.92 4.42
N ILE A 5 12.47 -32.86 5.26
CA ILE A 5 11.04 -33.08 5.60
C ILE A 5 10.51 -31.94 6.47
N ALA A 6 11.34 -31.38 7.37
CA ALA A 6 10.97 -30.24 8.19
C ALA A 6 10.88 -28.91 7.37
N ALA A 7 11.66 -28.82 6.28
CA ALA A 7 11.58 -27.69 5.35
C ALA A 7 10.29 -27.76 4.51
N THR A 8 9.90 -28.93 4.05
CA THR A 8 8.68 -29.13 3.27
C THR A 8 7.41 -28.88 4.08
N PHE A 9 7.42 -29.25 5.38
CA PHE A 9 6.28 -28.98 6.28
C PHE A 9 6.16 -27.50 6.65
N ARG A 10 7.28 -26.76 6.79
CA ARG A 10 7.28 -25.30 6.93
C ARG A 10 6.83 -24.59 5.65
N TYR A 11 7.16 -25.13 4.48
CA TYR A 11 6.70 -24.63 3.19
C TYR A 11 5.19 -24.83 2.98
N CYS A 12 4.64 -25.96 3.39
CA CYS A 12 3.19 -26.22 3.34
C CYS A 12 2.39 -25.39 4.36
N LEU A 13 2.97 -25.03 5.51
CA LEU A 13 2.31 -24.18 6.52
C LEU A 13 2.35 -22.69 6.15
N MET A 14 3.35 -22.24 5.36
CA MET A 14 3.36 -20.89 4.76
C MET A 14 2.39 -20.76 3.57
N LEU A 15 2.06 -21.85 2.89
CA LEU A 15 1.05 -21.88 1.82
C LEU A 15 -0.39 -21.73 2.32
N ALA A 16 -0.65 -21.93 3.61
CA ALA A 16 -1.98 -21.75 4.20
C ALA A 16 -2.30 -20.30 4.62
N ILE A 17 -1.32 -19.38 4.58
CA ILE A 17 -1.49 -17.95 4.94
C ILE A 17 -1.50 -17.03 3.70
N ALA A 18 -1.25 -17.58 2.50
CA ALA A 18 -1.26 -16.82 1.24
C ALA A 18 -2.68 -16.70 0.62
N GLY A 19 -3.71 -16.53 1.41
CA GLY A 19 -5.11 -16.59 0.99
C GLY A 19 -5.84 -15.25 0.91
N GLN A 20 -5.19 -14.15 0.48
CA GLN A 20 -5.94 -12.95 0.08
C GLN A 20 -5.19 -12.16 -0.99
N ALA A 21 -5.33 -12.61 -2.23
CA ALA A 21 -4.92 -11.85 -3.39
C ALA A 21 -6.17 -11.34 -4.11
N ALA A 22 -6.60 -10.16 -3.76
CA ALA A 22 -7.60 -9.43 -4.52
C ALA A 22 -6.95 -8.86 -5.78
N ALA A 23 -7.51 -9.15 -6.93
CA ALA A 23 -7.04 -8.58 -8.17
C ALA A 23 -7.46 -7.11 -8.32
N ALA A 24 -6.71 -6.30 -9.06
CA ALA A 24 -6.81 -4.86 -9.14
C ALA A 24 -8.19 -4.31 -9.54
N GLN A 25 -8.96 -5.05 -10.35
CA GLN A 25 -10.33 -4.63 -10.70
C GLN A 25 -11.31 -4.69 -9.53
N TRP A 26 -11.05 -5.56 -8.53
CA TRP A 26 -11.93 -5.79 -7.40
C TRP A 26 -11.18 -5.70 -6.09
N GLN A 27 -11.72 -4.92 -5.18
CA GLN A 27 -11.32 -4.91 -3.80
C GLN A 27 -12.54 -5.26 -2.95
N GLN A 28 -12.41 -6.22 -2.06
CA GLN A 28 -13.48 -6.62 -1.11
C GLN A 28 -13.16 -6.03 0.24
N PHE A 29 -14.21 -5.60 0.93
CA PHE A 29 -14.17 -5.12 2.30
C PHE A 29 -15.24 -5.85 3.11
N ASP A 30 -14.90 -6.25 4.32
CA ASP A 30 -15.77 -6.97 5.23
C ASP A 30 -15.65 -6.46 6.68
N VAL A 31 -16.11 -7.25 7.63
CA VAL A 31 -16.06 -6.88 9.05
C VAL A 31 -14.63 -6.74 9.58
N GLU A 32 -13.64 -7.40 8.98
CA GLU A 32 -12.23 -7.26 9.36
C GLU A 32 -11.68 -5.89 8.94
N ASP A 33 -12.25 -5.29 7.88
CA ASP A 33 -11.93 -3.93 7.43
C ASP A 33 -12.72 -2.83 8.17
N GLY A 34 -13.59 -3.22 9.11
CA GLY A 34 -14.35 -2.32 9.97
C GLY A 34 -15.79 -2.09 9.55
N LEU A 35 -16.36 -2.88 8.64
CA LEU A 35 -17.80 -2.86 8.41
C LEU A 35 -18.55 -3.43 9.64
N PRO A 36 -19.71 -2.84 10.02
CA PRO A 36 -20.51 -3.39 11.11
C PRO A 36 -20.99 -4.82 10.83
N GLN A 37 -21.30 -5.11 9.57
CA GLN A 37 -21.83 -6.41 9.13
C GLN A 37 -21.63 -6.58 7.62
N ASN A 38 -21.58 -7.81 7.13
CA ASN A 38 -21.29 -8.15 5.73
C ASN A 38 -22.46 -7.97 4.73
N SER A 39 -23.62 -7.48 5.17
CA SER A 39 -24.73 -7.11 4.28
C SER A 39 -24.72 -5.60 4.01
N ALA A 40 -24.10 -5.17 2.92
CA ALA A 40 -24.07 -3.77 2.53
C ALA A 40 -25.32 -3.42 1.69
N VAL A 41 -26.31 -2.82 2.32
CA VAL A 41 -27.66 -2.61 1.77
C VAL A 41 -27.78 -1.27 1.07
N ALA A 42 -27.23 -0.21 1.63
CA ALA A 42 -27.36 1.15 1.14
C ALA A 42 -25.99 1.84 1.05
N LEU A 43 -25.81 2.64 0.01
CA LEU A 43 -24.56 3.35 -0.28
C LEU A 43 -24.86 4.81 -0.61
N ALA A 44 -24.05 5.73 -0.11
CA ALA A 44 -24.05 7.14 -0.50
C ALA A 44 -22.64 7.72 -0.41
N VAL A 45 -22.35 8.72 -1.23
CA VAL A 45 -21.09 9.49 -1.16
C VAL A 45 -21.42 10.90 -0.77
N ASP A 46 -20.77 11.42 0.28
CA ASP A 46 -20.96 12.78 0.74
C ASP A 46 -20.15 13.81 -0.08
N ARG A 47 -20.36 15.11 0.17
CA ARG A 47 -19.65 16.20 -0.51
C ARG A 47 -18.14 16.17 -0.36
N PHE A 48 -17.62 15.50 0.69
CA PHE A 48 -16.19 15.30 0.89
C PHE A 48 -15.64 14.12 0.11
N GLY A 49 -16.52 13.34 -0.54
CA GLY A 49 -16.18 12.11 -1.26
C GLY A 49 -16.03 10.90 -0.36
N LEU A 50 -16.50 10.96 0.88
CA LEU A 50 -16.49 9.81 1.78
C LEU A 50 -17.69 8.92 1.50
N LEU A 51 -17.41 7.61 1.37
CA LEU A 51 -18.46 6.61 1.16
C LEU A 51 -19.11 6.25 2.50
N TRP A 52 -20.43 6.31 2.54
CA TRP A 52 -21.27 5.84 3.62
C TRP A 52 -21.92 4.52 3.26
N VAL A 53 -21.90 3.58 4.19
CA VAL A 53 -22.40 2.22 4.01
C VAL A 53 -23.40 1.89 5.10
N GLY A 54 -24.65 1.66 4.71
CA GLY A 54 -25.69 1.11 5.57
C GLY A 54 -25.69 -0.40 5.47
N THR A 55 -25.66 -1.07 6.62
CA THR A 55 -25.72 -2.53 6.73
C THR A 55 -26.99 -2.98 7.47
N GLU A 56 -27.20 -4.28 7.56
CA GLU A 56 -28.29 -4.82 8.39
C GLU A 56 -28.05 -4.61 9.90
N ASP A 57 -26.82 -4.30 10.32
CA ASP A 57 -26.48 -4.05 11.73
C ASP A 57 -25.63 -2.80 11.94
N GLY A 58 -26.00 -1.70 11.30
CA GLY A 58 -25.41 -0.39 11.56
C GLY A 58 -24.90 0.36 10.35
N LEU A 59 -24.23 1.46 10.64
CA LEU A 59 -23.72 2.44 9.68
C LEU A 59 -22.21 2.53 9.78
N ALA A 60 -21.53 2.63 8.64
CA ALA A 60 -20.10 2.90 8.58
C ALA A 60 -19.76 3.98 7.55
N ARG A 61 -18.61 4.63 7.72
CA ARG A 61 -18.04 5.60 6.79
C ARG A 61 -16.63 5.18 6.40
N PHE A 62 -16.34 5.14 5.12
CA PHE A 62 -15.00 4.86 4.59
C PHE A 62 -14.17 6.13 4.54
N ASP A 63 -12.99 6.12 5.18
CA ASP A 63 -12.09 7.28 5.27
C ASP A 63 -10.98 7.30 4.19
N GLY A 64 -11.10 6.43 3.18
CA GLY A 64 -10.08 6.21 2.14
C GLY A 64 -9.07 5.12 2.52
N SER A 65 -9.11 4.60 3.74
CA SER A 65 -8.21 3.54 4.22
C SER A 65 -8.92 2.41 4.92
N ARG A 66 -9.93 2.70 5.73
CA ARG A 66 -10.69 1.75 6.53
C ARG A 66 -12.11 2.25 6.74
N PHE A 67 -12.98 1.36 7.15
CA PHE A 67 -14.32 1.73 7.62
C PHE A 67 -14.28 2.14 9.08
N VAL A 68 -14.98 3.21 9.38
CA VAL A 68 -15.25 3.67 10.75
C VAL A 68 -16.71 3.38 11.03
N ALA A 69 -16.98 2.32 11.80
CA ALA A 69 -18.32 1.97 12.23
C ALA A 69 -18.81 2.95 13.30
N PHE A 70 -20.09 3.31 13.23
CA PHE A 70 -20.79 4.08 14.27
C PHE A 70 -21.45 3.10 15.27
N GLU A 71 -20.60 2.46 16.09
CA GLU A 71 -21.02 1.45 17.06
C GLU A 71 -21.98 2.01 18.11
N GLY A 72 -23.01 1.22 18.43
CA GLY A 72 -24.01 1.59 19.42
C GLY A 72 -24.85 2.82 19.03
N ALA A 73 -24.96 3.11 17.72
CA ALA A 73 -25.67 4.28 17.22
C ALA A 73 -27.15 4.30 17.65
N VAL A 74 -27.81 3.15 17.71
CA VAL A 74 -29.19 3.04 18.21
C VAL A 74 -29.24 3.28 19.72
N ASP A 75 -28.36 2.65 20.50
CA ASP A 75 -28.31 2.79 21.96
C ASP A 75 -28.01 4.22 22.39
N ARG A 76 -27.26 4.95 21.59
CA ARG A 76 -26.94 6.37 21.79
C ARG A 76 -28.03 7.32 21.29
N GLY A 77 -29.06 6.78 20.63
CA GLY A 77 -30.10 7.58 20.01
C GLY A 77 -29.64 8.39 18.82
N TRP A 78 -28.64 7.90 18.06
CA TRP A 78 -28.14 8.57 16.87
C TRP A 78 -28.93 8.20 15.62
N ILE A 79 -29.36 6.92 15.52
CA ILE A 79 -30.17 6.38 14.42
C ILE A 79 -31.36 5.62 14.96
N PRO A 80 -32.47 5.55 14.23
CA PRO A 80 -33.72 4.93 14.72
C PRO A 80 -33.72 3.41 14.70
N GLY A 81 -32.75 2.77 14.07
CA GLY A 81 -32.62 1.31 13.99
C GLY A 81 -31.33 0.87 13.32
N ASN A 82 -30.90 -0.37 13.56
CA ASN A 82 -29.64 -0.91 13.04
C ASN A 82 -29.71 -1.25 11.55
N TYR A 83 -30.85 -1.75 11.07
CA TYR A 83 -31.00 -2.12 9.67
C TYR A 83 -31.22 -0.87 8.79
N ILE A 84 -30.16 -0.43 8.13
CA ILE A 84 -30.17 0.77 7.28
C ILE A 84 -30.57 0.37 5.86
N VAL A 85 -31.75 0.82 5.43
CA VAL A 85 -32.34 0.41 4.14
C VAL A 85 -32.08 1.42 3.00
N ALA A 86 -31.89 2.69 3.33
CA ALA A 86 -31.56 3.72 2.34
C ALA A 86 -30.65 4.79 2.92
N LEU A 87 -29.79 5.32 2.06
CA LEU A 87 -28.93 6.47 2.30
C LEU A 87 -29.04 7.45 1.15
N ALA A 88 -29.04 8.74 1.45
CA ALA A 88 -28.86 9.81 0.49
C ALA A 88 -27.94 10.87 1.10
N ALA A 89 -27.20 11.60 0.28
CA ALA A 89 -26.33 12.65 0.77
C ALA A 89 -26.51 13.92 -0.07
N ASP A 90 -26.41 15.05 0.59
CA ASP A 90 -26.33 16.38 -0.03
C ASP A 90 -25.12 17.15 0.48
N ASP A 91 -25.07 18.46 0.23
CA ASP A 91 -23.96 19.31 0.64
C ASP A 91 -23.82 19.45 2.16
N ASP A 92 -24.89 19.26 2.93
CA ASP A 92 -24.88 19.49 4.37
C ASP A 92 -25.11 18.23 5.20
N TYR A 93 -25.87 17.27 4.67
CA TYR A 93 -26.36 16.12 5.43
C TYR A 93 -26.16 14.77 4.71
N VAL A 94 -26.02 13.73 5.51
CA VAL A 94 -26.28 12.34 5.09
C VAL A 94 -27.59 11.91 5.72
N TRP A 95 -28.56 11.57 4.90
CA TRP A 95 -29.90 11.13 5.27
C TRP A 95 -29.93 9.62 5.39
N ILE A 96 -30.55 9.13 6.46
CA ILE A 96 -30.49 7.72 6.88
C ILE A 96 -31.92 7.24 7.11
N ALA A 97 -32.32 6.16 6.43
CA ALA A 97 -33.58 5.47 6.68
C ALA A 97 -33.30 4.07 7.28
N ALA A 98 -33.96 3.75 8.36
CA ALA A 98 -33.89 2.44 9.03
C ALA A 98 -35.21 1.68 8.89
N GLU A 99 -35.15 0.33 8.77
CA GLU A 99 -36.32 -0.56 8.58
C GLU A 99 -37.31 -0.49 9.73
N SER A 100 -36.85 -0.26 10.95
CA SER A 100 -37.71 -0.16 12.15
C SER A 100 -38.66 1.07 12.18
N GLY A 101 -38.63 1.85 11.07
CA GLY A 101 -39.48 3.02 10.91
C GLY A 101 -38.86 4.26 11.55
N GLY A 102 -38.15 5.00 10.77
CA GLY A 102 -37.61 6.28 11.17
C GLY A 102 -36.57 6.81 10.22
N LEU A 103 -36.39 8.11 10.31
CA LEU A 103 -35.39 8.86 9.58
C LEU A 103 -34.41 9.48 10.57
N ALA A 104 -33.16 9.56 10.16
CA ALA A 104 -32.15 10.38 10.82
C ALA A 104 -31.36 11.14 9.77
N ARG A 105 -30.64 12.17 10.21
CA ARG A 105 -29.63 12.85 9.40
C ARG A 105 -28.33 12.97 10.19
N PHE A 106 -27.24 12.93 9.48
CA PHE A 106 -25.92 13.26 9.98
C PHE A 106 -25.48 14.59 9.40
N ASP A 107 -25.21 15.56 10.27
CA ASP A 107 -24.70 16.87 9.89
C ASP A 107 -23.20 16.76 9.56
N LEU A 108 -22.83 17.02 8.33
CA LEU A 108 -21.45 16.93 7.84
C LEU A 108 -20.53 18.03 8.36
N GLN A 109 -21.11 19.16 8.84
CA GLN A 109 -20.33 20.26 9.43
C GLN A 109 -20.06 20.01 10.90
N ASN A 110 -21.09 19.58 11.64
CA ASN A 110 -21.03 19.47 13.10
C ASN A 110 -20.76 18.03 13.57
N GLU A 111 -20.67 17.06 12.66
CA GLU A 111 -20.51 15.62 12.93
C GLU A 111 -21.52 15.11 13.98
N HIS A 112 -22.77 15.51 13.84
CA HIS A 112 -23.83 15.21 14.77
C HIS A 112 -24.99 14.48 14.10
N PHE A 113 -25.53 13.46 14.80
CA PHE A 113 -26.73 12.74 14.37
C PHE A 113 -27.98 13.39 14.95
N GLU A 114 -29.04 13.45 14.15
CA GLU A 114 -30.37 13.89 14.58
C GLU A 114 -31.42 12.91 14.08
N ILE A 115 -32.23 12.37 15.01
CA ILE A 115 -33.40 11.56 14.68
C ILE A 115 -34.55 12.48 14.31
N LEU A 116 -35.16 12.25 13.16
CA LEU A 116 -36.22 13.07 12.63
C LEU A 116 -37.59 12.54 13.04
N SER A 117 -38.40 13.37 13.69
CA SER A 117 -39.75 13.02 14.14
C SER A 117 -40.78 13.25 13.03
N VAL A 118 -40.56 12.61 11.86
CA VAL A 118 -41.53 12.67 10.74
C VAL A 118 -42.55 11.57 10.88
N ARG A 119 -43.83 11.97 10.93
CA ARG A 119 -44.93 11.05 11.12
C ARG A 119 -45.87 11.03 9.91
N ASN A 120 -46.40 9.87 9.60
CA ASN A 120 -47.50 9.72 8.68
C ASN A 120 -48.69 10.54 9.18
N PRO A 121 -49.22 11.49 8.43
CA PRO A 121 -50.36 12.33 8.84
C PRO A 121 -51.62 11.52 9.20
N ASP A 122 -51.85 10.37 8.53
CA ASP A 122 -53.04 9.59 8.68
C ASP A 122 -52.99 8.62 9.86
N SER A 123 -51.87 7.96 10.10
CA SER A 123 -51.70 6.95 11.14
C SER A 123 -51.03 7.46 12.42
N GLY A 124 -50.30 8.62 12.36
CA GLY A 124 -49.51 9.15 13.44
C GLY A 124 -48.25 8.33 13.76
N GLN A 125 -47.96 7.30 13.00
CA GLN A 125 -46.76 6.47 13.14
C GLN A 125 -45.55 7.09 12.40
N SER A 126 -44.32 6.72 12.79
CA SER A 126 -43.13 7.10 12.07
C SER A 126 -43.13 6.57 10.63
N LEU A 127 -42.57 7.32 9.67
CA LEU A 127 -42.51 6.88 8.28
C LEU A 127 -41.63 5.63 8.16
N ASN A 128 -42.14 4.60 7.49
CA ASN A 128 -41.41 3.40 7.13
C ASN A 128 -40.68 3.65 5.79
N ALA A 129 -39.60 4.42 5.84
CA ALA A 129 -38.88 4.87 4.66
C ALA A 129 -38.02 3.74 4.05
N TRP A 130 -38.05 3.62 2.71
CA TRP A 130 -37.31 2.64 1.93
C TRP A 130 -36.47 3.22 0.81
N ALA A 131 -36.80 4.41 0.37
CA ALA A 131 -36.04 5.13 -0.65
C ALA A 131 -35.86 6.58 -0.24
N LEU A 132 -34.68 7.11 -0.47
CA LEU A 132 -34.32 8.50 -0.21
C LEU A 132 -33.67 9.11 -1.46
N THR A 133 -34.07 10.33 -1.79
CA THR A 133 -33.42 11.14 -2.83
C THR A 133 -33.52 12.60 -2.44
N VAL A 134 -32.44 13.37 -2.62
CA VAL A 134 -32.43 14.81 -2.38
C VAL A 134 -32.36 15.54 -3.71
N ASP A 135 -33.21 16.54 -3.90
CA ASP A 135 -33.16 17.42 -5.03
C ASP A 135 -33.47 18.86 -4.60
N GLY A 136 -32.47 19.73 -4.72
CA GLY A 136 -32.54 21.10 -4.24
C GLY A 136 -32.91 21.20 -2.75
N ASP A 137 -34.05 21.83 -2.46
CA ASP A 137 -34.55 22.01 -1.09
C ASP A 137 -35.56 20.94 -0.65
N VAL A 138 -35.66 19.83 -1.37
CA VAL A 138 -36.61 18.76 -1.10
C VAL A 138 -35.89 17.46 -0.79
N LEU A 139 -36.27 16.84 0.34
CA LEU A 139 -35.96 15.45 0.63
C LEU A 139 -37.16 14.58 0.22
N TRP A 140 -36.98 13.75 -0.76
CA TRP A 140 -37.96 12.78 -1.24
C TRP A 140 -37.83 11.47 -0.42
N VAL A 141 -38.92 11.04 0.14
CA VAL A 141 -38.96 9.83 0.97
C VAL A 141 -39.99 8.87 0.41
N GLY A 142 -39.53 7.79 -0.18
CA GLY A 142 -40.36 6.67 -0.59
C GLY A 142 -40.58 5.71 0.58
N THR A 143 -41.84 5.34 0.82
CA THR A 143 -42.19 4.46 1.96
C THR A 143 -42.62 3.07 1.50
N ARG A 144 -42.61 2.14 2.43
CA ARG A 144 -43.04 0.76 2.22
C ARG A 144 -44.56 0.64 2.10
N ASP A 145 -45.31 1.51 2.75
CA ASP A 145 -46.76 1.34 3.00
C ASP A 145 -47.57 2.64 2.89
N SER A 146 -46.93 3.81 2.86
CA SER A 146 -47.62 5.08 3.01
C SER A 146 -47.42 6.02 1.79
N GLY A 147 -46.77 5.54 0.71
CA GLY A 147 -46.56 6.30 -0.51
C GLY A 147 -45.28 7.12 -0.53
N LEU A 148 -45.32 8.27 -1.21
CA LEU A 148 -44.19 9.17 -1.46
C LEU A 148 -44.42 10.51 -0.75
N TYR A 149 -43.41 10.97 -0.05
CA TYR A 149 -43.36 12.24 0.67
C TYR A 149 -42.31 13.16 0.09
N ALA A 150 -42.66 14.42 -0.03
CA ALA A 150 -41.73 15.51 -0.27
C ALA A 150 -41.57 16.30 1.04
N LEU A 151 -40.43 16.24 1.66
CA LEU A 151 -40.12 16.93 2.91
C LEU A 151 -39.24 18.15 2.64
N ASP A 152 -39.40 19.16 3.50
CA ASP A 152 -38.48 20.30 3.47
C ASP A 152 -37.10 19.85 3.95
N ARG A 153 -36.04 20.11 3.19
CA ARG A 153 -34.67 19.64 3.49
C ARG A 153 -34.13 20.23 4.80
N VAL A 154 -34.43 21.48 5.09
CA VAL A 154 -33.94 22.17 6.29
C VAL A 154 -34.80 21.82 7.50
N HIS A 155 -36.12 21.77 7.27
CA HIS A 155 -37.13 21.49 8.25
C HIS A 155 -37.91 20.20 7.93
N PRO A 156 -37.29 19.02 8.01
CA PRO A 156 -37.87 17.77 7.52
C PRO A 156 -39.14 17.32 8.27
N GLU A 157 -39.46 17.94 9.41
CA GLU A 157 -40.75 17.77 10.07
C GLU A 157 -41.92 18.38 9.29
N ARG A 158 -41.62 19.24 8.27
CA ARG A 158 -42.61 19.84 7.39
C ARG A 158 -42.77 19.00 6.14
N VAL A 159 -43.92 18.35 6.01
CA VAL A 159 -44.32 17.66 4.78
C VAL A 159 -44.78 18.73 3.81
N ARG A 160 -44.08 18.89 2.66
CA ARG A 160 -44.46 19.80 1.58
C ARG A 160 -45.57 19.20 0.75
N ASP A 161 -45.45 17.91 0.42
CA ASP A 161 -46.42 17.17 -0.40
C ASP A 161 -46.42 15.68 -0.06
N HIS A 162 -47.55 14.99 -0.33
CA HIS A 162 -47.72 13.57 -0.11
C HIS A 162 -48.56 12.92 -1.18
N TRP A 163 -48.09 11.84 -1.78
CA TRP A 163 -48.78 11.03 -2.77
C TRP A 163 -48.94 9.61 -2.28
N HIS A 164 -50.17 9.12 -2.30
CA HIS A 164 -50.50 7.77 -1.82
C HIS A 164 -51.51 7.08 -2.73
N ASN A 165 -51.74 5.78 -2.50
CA ASN A 165 -52.62 4.97 -3.34
C ASN A 165 -54.08 4.92 -2.83
N ASP A 166 -54.49 5.77 -1.94
CA ASP A 166 -55.84 5.79 -1.45
C ASP A 166 -56.87 6.35 -2.46
N ALA A 167 -58.04 5.77 -2.44
CA ALA A 167 -59.14 6.22 -3.29
C ALA A 167 -59.66 7.65 -2.96
N SER A 168 -59.32 8.17 -1.80
CA SER A 168 -59.63 9.51 -1.32
C SER A 168 -58.68 10.61 -1.90
N SER A 169 -57.57 10.19 -2.55
CA SER A 169 -56.63 11.14 -3.16
C SER A 169 -57.29 11.96 -4.27
N GLU A 170 -56.94 13.24 -4.34
CA GLU A 170 -57.39 14.13 -5.41
C GLU A 170 -57.16 13.53 -6.81
N SER A 171 -58.11 13.78 -7.73
CA SER A 171 -57.96 13.31 -9.10
C SER A 171 -56.66 13.87 -9.74
N GLY A 172 -55.76 12.99 -10.14
CA GLY A 172 -54.45 13.33 -10.71
C GLY A 172 -53.26 13.23 -9.74
N ARG A 173 -53.47 13.08 -8.43
CA ARG A 173 -52.40 12.90 -7.44
C ARG A 173 -52.32 11.47 -6.86
N ARG A 174 -53.16 10.58 -7.32
CA ARG A 174 -53.16 9.19 -6.87
C ARG A 174 -51.94 8.42 -7.39
N LEU A 175 -51.11 7.94 -6.48
CA LEU A 175 -49.93 7.14 -6.80
C LEU A 175 -50.31 5.65 -6.87
N PRO A 176 -50.21 4.97 -8.01
CA PRO A 176 -50.66 3.59 -8.18
C PRO A 176 -49.71 2.54 -7.59
N LEU A 177 -48.71 2.97 -6.83
CA LEU A 177 -47.68 2.10 -6.24
C LEU A 177 -48.06 1.67 -4.81
N ARG A 178 -47.81 0.40 -4.45
CA ARG A 178 -48.04 -0.14 -3.10
C ARG A 178 -46.89 0.14 -2.17
N SER A 179 -45.67 0.17 -2.68
CA SER A 179 -44.47 0.59 -1.94
C SER A 179 -43.48 1.25 -2.90
N ILE A 180 -42.68 2.18 -2.39
CA ILE A 180 -41.68 2.89 -3.18
C ILE A 180 -40.32 2.30 -2.83
N ARG A 181 -39.60 1.78 -3.84
CA ARG A 181 -38.27 1.18 -3.70
C ARG A 181 -37.15 2.11 -4.18
N ASP A 182 -37.44 2.97 -5.14
CA ASP A 182 -36.48 3.87 -5.72
C ASP A 182 -37.12 5.13 -6.29
N ILE A 183 -36.37 6.23 -6.29
CA ILE A 183 -36.78 7.54 -6.75
C ILE A 183 -35.65 8.12 -7.60
N ALA A 184 -35.95 8.55 -8.82
CA ALA A 184 -34.98 9.21 -9.68
C ALA A 184 -35.49 10.56 -10.17
N VAL A 185 -34.58 11.54 -10.20
CA VAL A 185 -34.82 12.87 -10.79
C VAL A 185 -34.70 12.75 -12.30
N ASP A 186 -35.69 13.30 -13.06
CA ASP A 186 -35.66 13.40 -14.50
C ASP A 186 -35.70 14.88 -14.93
N SER A 187 -34.52 15.49 -14.98
CA SER A 187 -34.34 16.87 -15.35
C SER A 187 -34.77 17.14 -16.79
N ALA A 188 -34.69 16.15 -17.68
CA ALA A 188 -35.10 16.29 -19.10
C ALA A 188 -36.62 16.41 -19.25
N ARG A 189 -37.38 15.78 -18.34
CA ARG A 189 -38.85 15.84 -18.34
C ARG A 189 -39.44 16.74 -17.27
N GLN A 190 -38.58 17.33 -16.43
CA GLN A 190 -38.96 18.19 -15.31
C GLN A 190 -39.91 17.46 -14.33
N GLY A 191 -39.42 16.32 -13.76
CA GLY A 191 -40.22 15.54 -12.84
C GLY A 191 -39.43 14.46 -12.15
N TYR A 192 -40.14 13.59 -11.42
CA TYR A 192 -39.57 12.50 -10.65
C TYR A 192 -40.19 11.17 -11.06
N TRP A 193 -39.33 10.16 -11.15
CA TRP A 193 -39.76 8.78 -11.29
C TRP A 193 -39.86 8.15 -9.91
N ALA A 194 -41.01 7.57 -9.59
CA ALA A 194 -41.17 6.70 -8.45
C ALA A 194 -41.36 5.27 -8.95
N ALA A 195 -40.51 4.35 -8.46
CA ALA A 195 -40.51 2.94 -8.81
C ALA A 195 -40.81 2.08 -7.60
N GLY A 196 -41.55 0.99 -7.79
CA GLY A 196 -41.85 0.12 -6.68
C GLY A 196 -42.76 -1.05 -7.01
N ILE A 197 -43.42 -1.62 -5.98
CA ILE A 197 -44.43 -2.67 -6.15
C ILE A 197 -45.69 -2.04 -6.74
N GLY A 198 -46.05 -2.51 -7.90
CA GLY A 198 -47.19 -1.97 -8.68
C GLY A 198 -46.74 -1.24 -9.95
N GLY A 199 -45.40 -1.07 -10.15
CA GLY A 199 -44.84 -0.55 -11.39
C GLY A 199 -44.07 0.76 -11.27
N LEU A 200 -44.36 1.71 -12.17
CA LEU A 200 -43.64 2.97 -12.30
C LEU A 200 -44.63 4.13 -12.43
N ALA A 201 -44.35 5.25 -11.79
CA ALA A 201 -45.11 6.48 -11.93
C ALA A 201 -44.15 7.67 -12.12
N PHE A 202 -44.57 8.62 -12.96
CA PHE A 202 -43.92 9.91 -13.15
C PHE A 202 -44.71 11.00 -12.44
N ILE A 203 -44.03 11.86 -11.72
CA ILE A 203 -44.61 12.99 -11.00
C ILE A 203 -44.00 14.27 -11.58
N ASP A 204 -44.86 15.11 -12.13
CA ASP A 204 -44.49 16.37 -12.75
C ASP A 204 -44.11 17.43 -11.71
N TRP A 205 -43.05 18.22 -11.95
CA TRP A 205 -42.52 19.19 -10.97
C TRP A 205 -43.51 20.31 -10.64
N ASP A 206 -44.16 20.85 -11.67
CA ASP A 206 -44.97 22.07 -11.55
C ASP A 206 -46.36 21.77 -11.00
N SER A 207 -46.96 20.69 -11.46
CA SER A 207 -48.35 20.34 -11.11
C SER A 207 -48.49 19.32 -10.01
N GLY A 208 -47.41 18.54 -9.72
CA GLY A 208 -47.50 17.37 -8.84
C GLY A 208 -48.39 16.25 -9.38
N ALA A 209 -48.78 16.34 -10.68
CA ALA A 209 -49.63 15.33 -11.29
C ALA A 209 -48.91 14.02 -11.50
N VAL A 210 -49.60 12.91 -11.23
CA VAL A 210 -49.08 11.56 -11.35
C VAL A 210 -49.48 10.95 -12.67
N HIS A 211 -48.50 10.53 -13.45
CA HIS A 211 -48.68 9.79 -14.69
C HIS A 211 -48.22 8.35 -14.49
N ALA A 212 -49.14 7.42 -14.41
CA ALA A 212 -48.84 5.98 -14.29
C ALA A 212 -48.35 5.46 -15.65
N ASP A 213 -47.15 4.89 -15.66
CA ASP A 213 -46.58 4.27 -16.86
C ASP A 213 -46.89 2.75 -16.87
N ALA A 214 -47.50 2.31 -17.98
CA ALA A 214 -47.78 0.90 -18.16
C ALA A 214 -46.53 0.17 -18.66
N LEU A 215 -46.00 -0.73 -17.85
CA LEU A 215 -44.92 -1.62 -18.24
C LEU A 215 -45.46 -2.73 -19.11
N VAL A 216 -44.92 -2.89 -20.29
CA VAL A 216 -45.33 -3.92 -21.24
C VAL A 216 -44.16 -4.84 -21.50
N SER A 217 -44.36 -6.15 -21.30
CA SER A 217 -43.36 -7.18 -21.61
C SER A 217 -43.06 -7.24 -23.12
N ILE A 218 -42.00 -7.96 -23.47
CA ILE A 218 -41.63 -8.24 -24.88
C ILE A 218 -42.81 -8.78 -25.68
N ASP A 219 -43.73 -9.54 -25.07
CA ASP A 219 -44.92 -10.10 -25.67
C ASP A 219 -46.13 -9.15 -25.67
N ARG A 220 -45.93 -7.87 -25.40
CA ARG A 220 -46.99 -6.84 -25.30
C ARG A 220 -48.05 -7.11 -24.24
N LYS A 221 -47.75 -7.93 -23.22
CA LYS A 221 -48.58 -8.12 -22.04
C LYS A 221 -48.22 -7.13 -20.96
N ARG A 222 -49.22 -6.58 -20.28
CA ARG A 222 -49.02 -5.72 -19.12
C ARG A 222 -48.38 -6.52 -18.03
N VAL A 223 -47.25 -6.04 -17.49
CA VAL A 223 -46.49 -6.68 -16.39
C VAL A 223 -46.92 -5.98 -15.11
N ASP A 224 -47.47 -6.75 -14.15
CA ASP A 224 -47.58 -6.32 -12.76
C ASP A 224 -46.19 -6.48 -12.18
N ALA A 225 -45.34 -5.47 -12.33
CA ALA A 225 -43.89 -5.62 -12.11
C ALA A 225 -43.49 -5.00 -10.78
N ASP A 226 -42.62 -5.72 -10.07
CA ASP A 226 -41.82 -5.15 -8.98
C ASP A 226 -40.60 -4.44 -9.58
N VAL A 227 -40.72 -3.10 -9.73
CA VAL A 227 -39.61 -2.25 -10.20
C VAL A 227 -38.75 -1.90 -9.02
N ALA A 228 -37.59 -2.52 -8.94
CA ALA A 228 -36.67 -2.35 -7.80
C ALA A 228 -35.82 -1.07 -7.91
N SER A 229 -35.51 -0.63 -9.12
CA SER A 229 -34.69 0.57 -9.33
C SER A 229 -35.07 1.30 -10.63
N VAL A 230 -34.93 2.62 -10.60
CA VAL A 230 -35.07 3.51 -11.77
C VAL A 230 -33.87 4.43 -11.88
N TYR A 231 -33.32 4.56 -13.08
CA TYR A 231 -32.23 5.48 -13.39
C TYR A 231 -32.60 6.33 -14.62
N SER A 232 -32.60 7.65 -14.47
CA SER A 232 -32.77 8.59 -15.55
C SER A 232 -31.44 9.15 -16.00
N ALA A 233 -31.07 8.89 -17.25
CA ALA A 233 -29.82 9.36 -17.82
C ALA A 233 -29.95 10.80 -18.35
N ALA A 234 -28.84 11.53 -18.44
CA ALA A 234 -28.81 12.93 -18.89
C ALA A 234 -29.33 13.13 -20.35
N ASP A 235 -29.28 12.09 -21.19
CA ASP A 235 -29.83 12.09 -22.54
C ASP A 235 -31.36 11.88 -22.57
N GLY A 236 -32.00 11.76 -21.41
CA GLY A 236 -33.44 11.51 -21.26
C GLY A 236 -33.82 10.02 -21.42
N THR A 237 -32.85 9.11 -21.50
CA THR A 237 -33.10 7.65 -21.47
C THR A 237 -33.43 7.22 -20.06
N VAL A 238 -34.52 6.50 -19.87
CA VAL A 238 -34.93 5.94 -18.56
C VAL A 238 -34.68 4.45 -18.54
N TRP A 239 -34.00 3.96 -17.51
CA TRP A 239 -33.66 2.58 -17.29
C TRP A 239 -34.35 2.04 -16.03
N LEU A 240 -34.87 0.83 -16.12
CA LEU A 240 -35.58 0.16 -15.03
C LEU A 240 -34.90 -1.17 -14.71
N GLY A 241 -34.68 -1.42 -13.42
CA GLY A 241 -34.29 -2.71 -12.89
C GLY A 241 -35.52 -3.41 -12.30
N LEU A 242 -35.86 -4.59 -12.81
CA LEU A 242 -37.04 -5.34 -12.37
C LEU A 242 -36.67 -6.63 -11.67
N ARG A 243 -37.42 -6.97 -10.66
CA ARG A 243 -37.31 -8.28 -10.02
C ARG A 243 -38.02 -9.35 -10.86
N GLY A 244 -37.23 -10.21 -11.48
CA GLY A 244 -37.73 -11.32 -12.30
C GLY A 244 -37.97 -10.99 -13.78
N HIS A 245 -37.60 -9.78 -14.25
CA HIS A 245 -37.77 -9.36 -15.65
C HIS A 245 -36.52 -8.67 -16.23
N GLY A 246 -35.41 -8.62 -15.47
CA GLY A 246 -34.15 -8.02 -15.91
C GLY A 246 -34.18 -6.53 -16.02
N VAL A 247 -33.58 -5.98 -17.06
CA VAL A 247 -33.47 -4.53 -17.31
C VAL A 247 -34.39 -4.12 -18.46
N MET A 248 -35.13 -3.02 -18.31
CA MET A 248 -35.88 -2.37 -19.39
C MET A 248 -35.38 -0.96 -19.59
N ARG A 249 -35.58 -0.44 -20.81
CA ARG A 249 -35.15 0.89 -21.20
C ARG A 249 -36.21 1.56 -22.03
N ARG A 250 -36.33 2.90 -21.89
CA ARG A 250 -37.09 3.79 -22.77
C ARG A 250 -36.21 4.96 -23.20
N ARG A 251 -35.99 5.09 -24.49
CA ARG A 251 -35.28 6.24 -25.08
C ARG A 251 -36.21 7.43 -25.31
N PRO A 252 -35.67 8.65 -25.42
CA PRO A 252 -36.47 9.81 -25.82
C PRO A 252 -37.26 9.55 -27.12
N GLY A 253 -38.55 9.85 -27.07
CA GLY A 253 -39.44 9.63 -28.21
C GLY A 253 -40.07 8.24 -28.35
N GLU A 254 -39.63 7.26 -27.55
CA GLU A 254 -40.29 5.94 -27.48
C GLU A 254 -41.56 5.99 -26.62
N SER A 255 -42.61 5.29 -27.03
CA SER A 255 -43.89 5.26 -26.34
C SER A 255 -43.95 4.28 -25.17
N GLY A 256 -42.95 3.41 -24.97
CA GLY A 256 -42.95 2.39 -23.97
C GLY A 256 -41.54 1.87 -23.64
N PHE A 257 -41.44 1.05 -22.58
CA PHE A 257 -40.21 0.43 -22.19
C PHE A 257 -39.97 -0.86 -22.97
N THR A 258 -38.71 -1.07 -23.39
CA THR A 258 -38.25 -2.26 -24.12
C THR A 258 -37.25 -3.02 -23.24
N ALA A 259 -37.34 -4.36 -23.26
CA ALA A 259 -36.36 -5.19 -22.52
C ALA A 259 -34.98 -5.11 -23.17
N VAL A 260 -33.94 -5.03 -22.35
CA VAL A 260 -32.55 -5.02 -22.78
C VAL A 260 -31.97 -6.42 -22.56
N ALA A 261 -31.26 -6.91 -23.56
CA ALA A 261 -30.66 -8.24 -23.48
C ALA A 261 -29.68 -8.37 -22.32
N THR A 262 -29.72 -9.48 -21.62
CA THR A 262 -28.75 -9.83 -20.56
C THR A 262 -28.08 -11.17 -20.89
N VAL A 263 -26.77 -11.20 -20.84
CA VAL A 263 -26.00 -12.43 -21.06
C VAL A 263 -25.86 -13.16 -19.74
N THR A 264 -26.81 -14.07 -19.44
CA THR A 264 -26.88 -14.75 -18.14
C THR A 264 -26.29 -16.17 -18.15
N GLY A 265 -26.11 -16.80 -19.30
CA GLY A 265 -25.73 -18.21 -19.41
C GLY A 265 -26.83 -19.18 -18.95
N THR A 266 -27.99 -18.67 -18.49
CA THR A 266 -29.18 -19.43 -18.05
C THR A 266 -30.43 -18.84 -18.71
N THR A 267 -31.52 -19.61 -18.70
CA THR A 267 -32.82 -19.18 -19.23
C THR A 267 -33.65 -18.41 -18.19
N ASP A 268 -33.22 -18.39 -16.95
CA ASP A 268 -33.98 -17.74 -15.87
C ASP A 268 -33.82 -16.23 -15.92
N PRO A 269 -34.89 -15.47 -15.69
CA PRO A 269 -34.84 -14.02 -15.68
C PRO A 269 -33.97 -13.49 -14.52
N LEU A 270 -33.23 -12.41 -14.81
CA LEU A 270 -32.35 -11.75 -13.86
C LEU A 270 -33.17 -10.94 -12.86
N LEU A 271 -32.87 -11.05 -11.57
CA LEU A 271 -33.39 -10.17 -10.54
C LEU A 271 -32.46 -8.96 -10.38
N VAL A 272 -32.93 -7.78 -10.76
CA VAL A 272 -32.16 -6.53 -10.62
C VAL A 272 -32.61 -5.82 -9.36
N ASN A 273 -31.70 -5.53 -8.45
CA ASN A 273 -31.98 -4.85 -7.19
C ASN A 273 -31.71 -3.34 -7.29
N ARG A 274 -30.63 -2.93 -7.98
CA ARG A 274 -30.28 -1.51 -8.12
C ARG A 274 -29.57 -1.25 -9.45
N LEU A 275 -29.79 -0.06 -10.02
CA LEU A 275 -29.07 0.48 -11.18
C LEU A 275 -28.35 1.76 -10.79
N THR A 276 -27.19 1.98 -11.36
CA THR A 276 -26.44 3.23 -11.26
C THR A 276 -25.61 3.46 -12.51
N ALA A 277 -25.21 4.70 -12.76
CA ALA A 277 -24.18 4.99 -13.75
C ALA A 277 -23.02 5.76 -13.11
N THR A 278 -21.82 5.54 -13.63
CA THR A 278 -20.68 6.41 -13.32
C THR A 278 -20.85 7.76 -14.04
N PRO A 279 -20.17 8.83 -13.60
CA PRO A 279 -20.12 10.10 -14.31
C PRO A 279 -19.63 9.97 -15.76
N SER A 280 -18.78 8.97 -16.06
CA SER A 280 -18.36 8.66 -17.44
C SER A 280 -19.42 7.94 -18.28
N GLY A 281 -20.62 7.66 -17.71
CA GLY A 281 -21.76 7.05 -18.39
C GLY A 281 -21.75 5.51 -18.41
N LEU A 282 -20.85 4.85 -17.68
CA LEU A 282 -20.86 3.40 -17.54
C LEU A 282 -22.02 2.97 -16.63
N LEU A 283 -23.02 2.29 -17.20
CA LEU A 283 -24.19 1.81 -16.46
C LEU A 283 -23.94 0.43 -15.84
N ALA A 284 -24.26 0.29 -14.57
CA ALA A 284 -24.07 -0.91 -13.77
C ALA A 284 -25.40 -1.38 -13.11
N ALA A 285 -25.54 -2.69 -12.96
CA ALA A 285 -26.70 -3.33 -12.32
C ALA A 285 -26.25 -4.30 -11.22
N ALA A 286 -26.73 -4.08 -10.00
CA ALA A 286 -26.66 -5.03 -8.89
C ALA A 286 -27.75 -6.08 -9.04
N THR A 287 -27.36 -7.37 -9.05
CA THR A 287 -28.30 -8.45 -9.34
C THR A 287 -28.17 -9.63 -8.37
N ASP A 288 -29.10 -10.58 -8.46
CA ASP A 288 -29.02 -11.85 -7.72
C ASP A 288 -27.84 -12.75 -8.18
N ARG A 289 -27.19 -12.42 -9.28
CA ARG A 289 -26.08 -13.16 -9.90
C ARG A 289 -24.84 -12.30 -10.11
N GLY A 290 -24.58 -11.34 -9.24
CA GLY A 290 -23.41 -10.47 -9.28
C GLY A 290 -23.67 -9.10 -9.90
N LEU A 291 -22.57 -8.45 -10.26
CA LEU A 291 -22.56 -7.15 -10.93
C LEU A 291 -22.58 -7.33 -12.44
N TYR A 292 -23.44 -6.58 -13.13
CA TYR A 292 -23.54 -6.54 -14.59
C TYR A 292 -23.25 -5.13 -15.10
N LEU A 293 -22.55 -5.03 -16.22
CA LEU A 293 -22.26 -3.77 -16.91
C LEU A 293 -22.91 -3.73 -18.28
N TYR A 294 -23.47 -2.59 -18.63
CA TYR A 294 -24.02 -2.35 -19.95
C TYR A 294 -22.91 -2.16 -20.98
N GLN A 295 -23.03 -2.88 -22.08
CA GLN A 295 -22.12 -2.82 -23.22
C GLN A 295 -22.83 -2.23 -24.42
N THR A 296 -22.39 -1.06 -24.87
CA THR A 296 -22.97 -0.35 -26.02
C THR A 296 -22.82 -1.13 -27.32
N VAL A 297 -21.72 -1.89 -27.47
CA VAL A 297 -21.43 -2.66 -28.70
C VAL A 297 -22.47 -3.74 -28.97
N CYS A 298 -22.96 -4.42 -27.94
CA CYS A 298 -23.99 -5.48 -28.10
C CYS A 298 -25.39 -5.01 -27.71
N ASP A 299 -25.53 -3.80 -27.22
CA ASP A 299 -26.77 -3.29 -26.60
C ASP A 299 -27.29 -4.24 -25.51
N CYS A 300 -26.39 -4.71 -24.65
CA CYS A 300 -26.70 -5.77 -23.67
C CYS A 300 -25.96 -5.57 -22.34
N PHE A 301 -26.50 -6.16 -21.27
CA PHE A 301 -25.80 -6.29 -20.00
C PHE A 301 -24.98 -7.57 -19.95
N LYS A 302 -23.72 -7.46 -19.61
CA LYS A 302 -22.82 -8.60 -19.39
C LYS A 302 -22.40 -8.67 -17.93
N PRO A 303 -22.29 -9.90 -17.36
CA PRO A 303 -21.74 -10.04 -16.03
C PRO A 303 -20.28 -9.60 -16.02
N VAL A 304 -19.86 -8.95 -14.94
CA VAL A 304 -18.46 -8.71 -14.70
C VAL A 304 -17.82 -10.05 -14.37
N GLN A 305 -17.23 -10.68 -15.39
CA GLN A 305 -16.59 -11.97 -15.25
C GLN A 305 -15.21 -11.83 -14.63
N SER A 306 -14.82 -12.80 -13.88
CA SER A 306 -13.50 -12.90 -13.30
C SER A 306 -12.94 -14.31 -13.47
N THR A 307 -11.67 -14.36 -13.83
CA THR A 307 -10.96 -15.60 -14.14
C THR A 307 -10.45 -16.32 -12.89
N THR A 308 -10.34 -15.64 -11.75
CA THR A 308 -9.86 -16.28 -10.51
C THR A 308 -10.95 -17.04 -9.76
N PRO A 309 -10.62 -18.09 -8.99
CA PRO A 309 -11.58 -18.84 -8.17
C PRO A 309 -12.36 -17.97 -7.18
N GLN A 310 -11.70 -17.01 -6.53
CA GLN A 310 -12.33 -16.06 -5.63
C GLN A 310 -13.31 -15.12 -6.37
N ARG A 311 -12.98 -14.74 -7.59
CA ARG A 311 -13.82 -13.92 -8.46
C ARG A 311 -14.99 -14.69 -9.07
N ARG A 312 -14.87 -16.00 -9.34
CA ARG A 312 -16.00 -16.85 -9.73
C ARG A 312 -17.08 -16.86 -8.64
N MET A 313 -16.70 -16.68 -7.37
CA MET A 313 -17.64 -16.52 -6.26
C MET A 313 -18.42 -15.20 -6.32
N LEU A 314 -17.88 -14.13 -6.94
CA LEU A 314 -18.56 -12.85 -7.13
C LEU A 314 -19.66 -12.90 -8.20
N GLY A 315 -19.44 -13.65 -9.27
CA GLY A 315 -20.43 -13.86 -10.35
C GLY A 315 -21.74 -14.49 -9.90
N ASN A 316 -21.80 -15.03 -8.66
CA ASN A 316 -22.98 -15.62 -8.05
C ASN A 316 -23.37 -14.97 -6.72
N ALA A 317 -22.78 -13.83 -6.36
CA ALA A 317 -23.14 -13.13 -5.12
C ALA A 317 -24.41 -12.31 -5.35
N LEU A 318 -25.35 -12.42 -4.41
CA LEU A 318 -26.54 -11.54 -4.37
C LEU A 318 -26.07 -10.11 -4.04
N MET A 319 -26.10 -9.22 -5.03
CA MET A 319 -25.79 -7.80 -4.87
C MET A 319 -27.07 -7.04 -4.51
N LEU A 320 -27.02 -6.29 -3.42
CA LEU A 320 -28.14 -5.51 -2.90
C LEU A 320 -28.12 -4.06 -3.38
N SER A 321 -26.93 -3.47 -3.40
CA SER A 321 -26.73 -2.05 -3.71
C SER A 321 -25.60 -1.87 -4.71
N VAL A 322 -25.63 -0.76 -5.46
CA VAL A 322 -24.57 -0.33 -6.37
C VAL A 322 -24.54 1.18 -6.44
N LEU A 323 -23.34 1.75 -6.49
CA LEU A 323 -23.11 3.20 -6.55
C LEU A 323 -21.90 3.49 -7.45
N GLY A 324 -22.08 4.42 -8.41
CA GLY A 324 -20.97 4.98 -9.20
C GLY A 324 -20.32 6.13 -8.45
N ASP A 325 -19.01 6.06 -8.25
CA ASP A 325 -18.21 7.10 -7.59
C ASP A 325 -16.99 7.43 -8.45
N GLY A 326 -17.01 8.55 -9.13
CA GLY A 326 -16.06 8.85 -10.19
C GLY A 326 -16.10 7.74 -11.26
N ASP A 327 -14.94 7.14 -11.55
CA ASP A 327 -14.83 6.03 -12.52
C ASP A 327 -14.92 4.64 -11.87
N VAL A 328 -15.07 4.57 -10.55
CA VAL A 328 -15.19 3.29 -9.83
C VAL A 328 -16.66 2.98 -9.49
N ILE A 329 -16.94 1.71 -9.28
CA ILE A 329 -18.26 1.22 -8.89
C ILE A 329 -18.13 0.52 -7.53
N TRP A 330 -18.93 0.96 -6.57
CA TRP A 330 -19.13 0.29 -5.32
C TRP A 330 -20.35 -0.63 -5.40
N ALA A 331 -20.23 -1.88 -4.96
CA ALA A 331 -21.31 -2.86 -5.00
C ALA A 331 -21.42 -3.59 -3.65
N GLY A 332 -22.54 -3.42 -3.00
CA GLY A 332 -22.85 -4.07 -1.72
C GLY A 332 -23.52 -5.43 -1.92
N SER A 333 -23.06 -6.44 -1.20
CA SER A 333 -23.63 -7.80 -1.22
C SER A 333 -24.40 -8.13 0.04
N TRP A 334 -25.17 -9.22 0.00
CA TRP A 334 -25.97 -9.66 1.15
C TRP A 334 -25.13 -10.25 2.29
N ASN A 335 -24.02 -10.93 2.01
CA ASN A 335 -23.27 -11.66 3.04
C ASN A 335 -21.76 -11.71 2.81
N ARG A 336 -21.25 -10.91 1.87
CA ARG A 336 -19.84 -10.89 1.49
C ARG A 336 -19.19 -9.52 1.60
N GLY A 337 -19.83 -8.60 2.29
CA GLY A 337 -19.35 -7.24 2.45
C GLY A 337 -19.58 -6.38 1.23
N LEU A 338 -18.71 -5.40 1.07
CA LEU A 338 -18.72 -4.39 0.05
C LEU A 338 -17.59 -4.66 -0.95
N PHE A 339 -17.87 -4.44 -2.21
CA PHE A 339 -16.91 -4.56 -3.30
C PHE A 339 -16.68 -3.21 -3.97
N ARG A 340 -15.44 -2.93 -4.24
CA ARG A 340 -15.03 -1.81 -5.09
C ARG A 340 -14.53 -2.38 -6.41
N PHE A 341 -15.11 -1.93 -7.51
CA PHE A 341 -14.75 -2.33 -8.86
C PHE A 341 -14.21 -1.15 -9.64
N ASP A 342 -13.01 -1.26 -10.18
CA ASP A 342 -12.40 -0.29 -11.09
C ASP A 342 -12.39 -0.87 -12.51
N PRO A 343 -13.26 -0.39 -13.40
CA PRO A 343 -13.34 -0.89 -14.78
C PRO A 343 -12.12 -0.53 -15.64
N GLN A 344 -11.30 0.42 -15.20
CA GLN A 344 -10.08 0.85 -15.90
C GLN A 344 -8.80 0.24 -15.33
N ALA A 345 -8.89 -0.54 -14.25
CA ALA A 345 -7.74 -1.25 -13.72
C ALA A 345 -7.23 -2.30 -14.72
N ALA A 346 -5.94 -2.59 -14.64
CA ALA A 346 -5.30 -3.59 -15.50
C ALA A 346 -6.04 -4.94 -15.44
N ASP A 347 -6.37 -5.48 -16.60
CA ASP A 347 -7.03 -6.78 -16.72
C ASP A 347 -6.00 -7.87 -16.97
N PHE A 348 -5.70 -8.63 -15.93
CA PHE A 348 -4.83 -9.79 -16.00
C PHE A 348 -5.67 -11.07 -16.09
N ASP A 349 -5.55 -11.78 -17.20
CA ASP A 349 -6.15 -13.12 -17.34
C ASP A 349 -5.29 -14.14 -16.58
N LEU A 350 -5.91 -14.92 -15.72
CA LEU A 350 -5.22 -15.84 -14.83
C LEU A 350 -5.56 -17.30 -15.14
N LEU A 351 -4.53 -18.12 -15.14
CA LEU A 351 -4.63 -19.56 -15.21
C LEU A 351 -3.99 -20.16 -13.95
N THR A 352 -4.82 -20.75 -13.10
CA THR A 352 -4.34 -21.30 -11.82
C THR A 352 -3.75 -22.69 -11.96
N PRO A 353 -2.93 -23.16 -11.01
CA PRO A 353 -2.46 -24.56 -10.99
C PRO A 353 -3.58 -25.58 -11.00
N SER A 354 -4.74 -25.27 -10.40
CA SER A 354 -5.93 -26.12 -10.41
C SER A 354 -6.58 -26.20 -11.80
N ASP A 355 -6.61 -25.09 -12.54
CA ASP A 355 -7.12 -25.08 -13.92
C ASP A 355 -6.21 -25.90 -14.86
N LEU A 356 -4.90 -25.87 -14.61
CA LEU A 356 -3.90 -26.64 -15.34
C LEU A 356 -3.87 -28.12 -14.93
N GLY A 357 -3.96 -28.43 -13.64
CA GLY A 357 -3.77 -29.80 -13.10
C GLY A 357 -4.97 -30.72 -13.25
N GLY A 358 -6.18 -30.22 -13.44
CA GLY A 358 -7.39 -30.99 -13.39
C GLY A 358 -7.69 -31.56 -12.00
N ARG A 359 -8.42 -32.73 -11.93
CA ARG A 359 -8.94 -33.27 -10.64
C ARG A 359 -7.88 -33.92 -9.75
N ASP A 360 -6.74 -34.37 -10.31
CA ASP A 360 -5.84 -35.30 -9.60
C ASP A 360 -4.64 -34.62 -8.91
N ALA A 361 -4.12 -33.51 -9.44
CA ALA A 361 -3.08 -32.70 -8.79
C ALA A 361 -2.95 -31.31 -9.45
N PRO A 362 -2.72 -30.23 -8.68
CA PRO A 362 -2.41 -28.93 -9.26
C PRO A 362 -1.07 -28.95 -9.98
N MET A 363 -1.00 -28.32 -11.17
CA MET A 363 0.20 -28.23 -11.98
C MET A 363 0.89 -26.88 -11.76
N SER A 364 2.09 -26.88 -11.17
CA SER A 364 2.90 -25.67 -10.99
C SER A 364 3.72 -25.40 -12.25
N PRO A 365 3.54 -24.26 -12.91
CA PRO A 365 4.33 -23.88 -14.09
C PRO A 365 5.83 -23.76 -13.78
N ARG A 366 6.66 -24.14 -14.78
CA ARG A 366 8.11 -24.05 -14.70
C ARG A 366 8.76 -23.42 -15.92
N SER A 367 8.10 -23.50 -17.07
CA SER A 367 8.53 -22.89 -18.33
C SER A 367 7.34 -22.49 -19.17
N LEU A 368 7.49 -21.47 -19.98
CA LEU A 368 6.51 -20.96 -20.95
C LEU A 368 7.14 -20.85 -22.32
N PHE A 369 6.35 -21.11 -23.35
CA PHE A 369 6.76 -20.91 -24.72
C PHE A 369 5.55 -20.71 -25.63
N VAL A 370 5.65 -19.86 -26.63
CA VAL A 370 4.66 -19.73 -27.70
C VAL A 370 5.31 -20.19 -29.00
N ASP A 371 4.73 -21.24 -29.61
CA ASP A 371 5.24 -21.77 -30.86
C ASP A 371 4.72 -20.99 -32.08
N ARG A 372 5.33 -21.27 -33.26
CA ARG A 372 4.92 -20.66 -34.54
C ARG A 372 3.50 -21.02 -34.97
N SER A 373 2.88 -22.02 -34.39
CA SER A 373 1.48 -22.37 -34.59
C SER A 373 0.53 -21.59 -33.68
N ASN A 374 1.05 -20.61 -32.95
CA ASN A 374 0.33 -19.82 -31.98
C ASN A 374 -0.31 -20.64 -30.85
N ARG A 375 0.45 -21.66 -30.36
CA ARG A 375 0.06 -22.48 -29.20
C ARG A 375 0.91 -22.06 -28.00
N LEU A 376 0.26 -21.85 -26.85
CA LEU A 376 0.95 -21.64 -25.56
C LEU A 376 1.29 -23.00 -24.95
N TRP A 377 2.57 -23.21 -24.70
CA TRP A 377 3.13 -24.34 -23.99
C TRP A 377 3.48 -24.01 -22.57
N ILE A 378 3.09 -24.87 -21.65
CA ILE A 378 3.41 -24.73 -20.22
C ILE A 378 4.09 -25.99 -19.74
N GLY A 379 5.35 -25.90 -19.36
CA GLY A 379 6.08 -26.94 -18.68
C GLY A 379 5.90 -26.91 -17.19
N SER A 380 5.99 -28.02 -16.50
CA SER A 380 5.80 -28.12 -15.06
C SER A 380 6.91 -28.87 -14.35
N PHE A 381 6.89 -28.79 -13.05
CA PHE A 381 7.68 -29.63 -12.15
C PHE A 381 6.85 -30.87 -11.76
N GLY A 382 7.08 -31.99 -12.42
CA GLY A 382 6.50 -33.30 -12.09
C GLY A 382 5.22 -33.70 -12.84
N ALA A 383 4.58 -32.80 -13.61
CA ALA A 383 3.38 -33.09 -14.38
C ALA A 383 3.58 -33.00 -15.91
N GLY A 384 4.84 -32.81 -16.37
CA GLY A 384 5.18 -32.73 -17.79
C GLY A 384 4.76 -31.40 -18.42
N ALA A 385 4.34 -31.42 -19.69
CA ALA A 385 3.93 -30.24 -20.43
C ALA A 385 2.46 -30.30 -20.87
N ARG A 386 1.86 -29.13 -20.97
CA ARG A 386 0.55 -28.93 -21.59
C ARG A 386 0.62 -27.81 -22.63
N TYR A 387 -0.25 -27.89 -23.61
CA TYR A 387 -0.40 -26.84 -24.60
C TYR A 387 -1.86 -26.58 -24.97
N ALA A 388 -2.14 -25.40 -25.43
CA ALA A 388 -3.44 -25.01 -25.98
C ALA A 388 -3.24 -24.00 -27.12
N GLU A 389 -4.16 -23.99 -28.06
CA GLU A 389 -4.26 -22.95 -29.09
C GLU A 389 -4.69 -21.62 -28.39
N ILE A 390 -3.96 -20.55 -28.68
CA ILE A 390 -4.27 -19.23 -28.15
C ILE A 390 -5.59 -18.75 -28.76
N ALA A 391 -6.53 -18.36 -27.90
CA ALA A 391 -7.87 -17.92 -28.28
C ALA A 391 -8.23 -16.61 -27.58
N PRO A 392 -9.15 -15.81 -28.12
CA PRO A 392 -9.58 -14.52 -27.51
C PRO A 392 -10.46 -14.68 -26.27
N THR A 393 -10.65 -15.92 -25.79
CA THR A 393 -11.36 -16.22 -24.54
C THR A 393 -10.37 -16.35 -23.38
N PRO A 394 -10.83 -16.23 -22.11
CA PRO A 394 -9.99 -16.47 -20.93
C PRO A 394 -9.26 -17.81 -20.97
N MET A 395 -7.99 -17.84 -20.56
CA MET A 395 -7.13 -19.04 -20.60
C MET A 395 -7.72 -20.26 -19.89
N ALA A 396 -8.50 -20.05 -18.82
CA ALA A 396 -9.19 -21.11 -18.09
C ALA A 396 -10.25 -21.84 -18.93
N GLN A 397 -10.71 -21.26 -20.05
CA GLN A 397 -11.69 -21.82 -20.98
C GLN A 397 -11.03 -22.52 -22.18
N TRP A 398 -9.70 -22.42 -22.33
CA TRP A 398 -9.00 -23.04 -23.45
C TRP A 398 -9.01 -24.57 -23.34
N ARG A 399 -8.86 -25.24 -24.46
CA ARG A 399 -8.76 -26.71 -24.51
C ARG A 399 -7.31 -27.13 -24.32
N TRP A 400 -6.91 -27.31 -23.06
CA TRP A 400 -5.59 -27.77 -22.70
C TRP A 400 -5.40 -29.26 -23.04
N ARG A 401 -4.31 -29.56 -23.72
CA ARG A 401 -3.90 -30.92 -24.10
C ARG A 401 -2.63 -31.29 -23.34
N ASN A 402 -2.59 -32.51 -22.83
CA ASN A 402 -1.36 -33.06 -22.24
C ASN A 402 -0.45 -33.53 -23.36
N TRP A 403 0.77 -33.05 -23.41
CA TRP A 403 1.81 -33.57 -24.27
C TRP A 403 2.38 -34.86 -23.68
N THR A 404 2.54 -34.98 -22.37
CA THR A 404 3.09 -36.12 -21.62
C THR A 404 2.28 -37.41 -21.76
N ASP A 405 0.99 -37.34 -22.09
CA ASP A 405 0.18 -38.53 -22.39
C ASP A 405 0.61 -39.21 -23.70
N GLN A 406 1.37 -38.52 -24.53
CA GLN A 406 1.89 -38.96 -25.82
C GLN A 406 3.39 -39.30 -25.77
N ALA A 407 4.11 -38.92 -24.73
CA ALA A 407 5.54 -39.06 -24.52
C ALA A 407 5.88 -40.24 -23.61
N ASP A 408 7.10 -40.76 -23.71
CA ASP A 408 7.65 -41.71 -22.76
C ASP A 408 7.69 -41.06 -21.37
N SER A 409 7.28 -41.78 -20.32
CA SER A 409 6.99 -41.27 -18.95
C SER A 409 8.18 -40.62 -18.20
N ARG A 410 9.31 -40.44 -18.87
CA ARG A 410 10.57 -39.90 -18.32
C ARG A 410 10.59 -38.37 -18.19
N ASP A 411 9.87 -37.64 -19.06
CA ASP A 411 9.89 -36.17 -19.10
C ASP A 411 8.78 -35.56 -18.25
N ARG A 412 8.93 -35.64 -16.92
CA ARG A 412 7.97 -35.03 -15.97
C ARG A 412 8.32 -33.60 -15.55
N GLN A 413 9.58 -33.22 -15.72
CA GLN A 413 10.04 -31.85 -15.41
C GLN A 413 10.47 -31.21 -16.73
N ILE A 414 9.81 -30.15 -17.14
CA ILE A 414 10.08 -29.42 -18.37
C ILE A 414 10.62 -28.03 -18.05
N TRP A 415 11.85 -27.78 -18.49
CA TRP A 415 12.59 -26.57 -18.17
C TRP A 415 12.63 -25.54 -19.29
N ALA A 416 12.66 -25.97 -20.55
CA ALA A 416 12.83 -25.04 -21.65
C ALA A 416 12.25 -25.63 -22.99
N TYR A 417 12.02 -24.69 -23.90
CA TYR A 417 11.58 -24.98 -25.26
C TYR A 417 12.41 -24.20 -26.27
N ALA A 418 12.59 -24.75 -27.46
CA ALA A 418 13.07 -24.04 -28.63
C ALA A 418 12.40 -24.60 -29.89
N GLU A 419 12.12 -23.78 -30.88
CA GLU A 419 11.54 -24.20 -32.15
C GLU A 419 12.56 -24.01 -33.29
N SER A 420 12.85 -25.05 -34.03
CA SER A 420 13.77 -25.03 -35.18
C SER A 420 13.21 -24.19 -36.34
N ALA A 421 14.04 -23.88 -37.31
CA ALA A 421 13.62 -23.18 -38.54
C ALA A 421 12.58 -23.96 -39.32
N THR A 422 12.57 -25.32 -39.21
CA THR A 422 11.61 -26.23 -39.84
C THR A 422 10.29 -26.38 -39.09
N GLY A 423 10.18 -25.80 -37.89
CA GLY A 423 9.00 -25.84 -37.01
C GLY A 423 8.97 -27.04 -36.07
N ASP A 424 10.06 -27.82 -35.99
CA ASP A 424 10.19 -28.87 -35.00
C ASP A 424 10.42 -28.28 -33.63
N LEU A 425 9.64 -28.71 -32.62
CA LEU A 425 9.75 -28.24 -31.26
C LEU A 425 10.72 -29.11 -30.44
N PHE A 426 11.71 -28.50 -29.84
CA PHE A 426 12.64 -29.11 -28.90
C PHE A 426 12.19 -28.82 -27.48
N ILE A 427 11.92 -29.84 -26.71
CA ILE A 427 11.39 -29.80 -25.35
C ILE A 427 12.44 -30.38 -24.43
N GLY A 428 12.98 -29.53 -23.54
CA GLY A 428 14.03 -29.90 -22.62
C GLY A 428 13.49 -30.26 -21.23
N GLY A 429 13.85 -31.45 -20.77
CA GLY A 429 13.47 -31.96 -19.45
C GLY A 429 14.67 -32.52 -18.67
N ASP A 430 14.41 -33.11 -17.48
CA ASP A 430 15.47 -33.72 -16.67
C ASP A 430 16.11 -34.95 -17.34
N ALA A 431 15.38 -35.63 -18.20
CA ALA A 431 15.86 -36.83 -18.89
C ALA A 431 16.60 -36.52 -20.19
N GLY A 432 16.70 -35.25 -20.60
CA GLY A 432 17.32 -34.86 -21.86
C GLY A 432 16.44 -33.92 -22.69
N VAL A 433 16.54 -34.03 -24.01
CA VAL A 433 15.78 -33.20 -24.96
C VAL A 433 14.92 -34.09 -25.84
N THR A 434 13.65 -33.71 -26.00
CA THR A 434 12.74 -34.41 -26.93
C THR A 434 12.44 -33.50 -28.12
N ARG A 435 12.80 -33.97 -29.35
CA ARG A 435 12.33 -33.30 -30.55
C ARG A 435 10.92 -33.79 -30.90
N TRP A 436 9.98 -32.86 -31.02
CA TRP A 436 8.63 -33.10 -31.49
C TRP A 436 8.46 -32.46 -32.86
N ARG A 437 8.22 -33.27 -33.86
CA ARG A 437 8.11 -32.83 -35.26
C ARG A 437 6.94 -31.88 -35.47
N ALA A 438 7.07 -30.98 -36.41
CA ALA A 438 6.07 -29.98 -36.77
C ALA A 438 4.70 -30.57 -37.14
N ASP A 439 4.69 -31.79 -37.70
CA ASP A 439 3.48 -32.56 -38.03
C ASP A 439 2.80 -33.22 -36.81
N GLY A 440 3.44 -33.20 -35.65
CA GLY A 440 2.94 -33.74 -34.40
C GLY A 440 2.89 -35.26 -34.30
N ARG A 441 3.46 -36.01 -35.29
CA ARG A 441 3.35 -37.46 -35.39
C ARG A 441 4.56 -38.23 -34.88
N GLU A 442 5.73 -37.58 -34.87
CA GLU A 442 6.99 -38.23 -34.51
C GLU A 442 7.66 -37.50 -33.34
N GLN A 443 8.06 -38.25 -32.33
CA GLN A 443 8.84 -37.77 -31.21
C GLN A 443 10.15 -38.56 -31.14
N THR A 444 11.26 -37.86 -30.93
CA THR A 444 12.57 -38.46 -30.74
C THR A 444 13.20 -37.87 -29.48
N HIS A 445 13.42 -38.74 -28.50
CA HIS A 445 14.12 -38.35 -27.26
C HIS A 445 15.62 -38.67 -27.43
N PHE A 446 16.49 -37.77 -26.89
CA PHE A 446 17.93 -37.98 -26.89
C PHE A 446 18.56 -37.31 -25.67
N ASP A 447 19.58 -37.98 -25.11
CA ASP A 447 20.38 -37.41 -24.03
C ASP A 447 21.46 -36.47 -24.59
N LEU A 448 21.69 -35.33 -23.96
CA LEU A 448 22.76 -34.38 -24.36
C LEU A 448 24.15 -34.99 -24.17
N ASP A 449 24.36 -35.62 -23.01
CA ASP A 449 25.57 -36.38 -22.68
C ASP A 449 25.16 -37.53 -21.72
N PRO A 450 25.12 -38.77 -22.23
CA PRO A 450 24.67 -39.91 -21.42
C PRO A 450 25.55 -40.22 -20.20
N GLU A 451 26.81 -39.71 -20.18
CA GLU A 451 27.73 -39.88 -19.06
C GLU A 451 27.58 -38.78 -18.01
N LYS A 452 26.86 -37.71 -18.33
CA LYS A 452 26.68 -36.54 -17.49
C LYS A 452 25.17 -36.27 -17.31
N ASN A 453 24.70 -36.35 -16.11
CA ASN A 453 23.32 -36.00 -15.78
C ASN A 453 23.23 -34.48 -15.46
N ASP A 454 23.56 -33.65 -16.45
CA ASP A 454 23.54 -32.20 -16.33
C ASP A 454 22.09 -31.67 -16.44
N GLU A 455 21.56 -31.04 -15.42
CA GLU A 455 20.22 -30.44 -15.41
C GLU A 455 20.10 -29.33 -16.46
N LEU A 456 19.19 -29.46 -17.39
CA LEU A 456 18.91 -28.49 -18.45
C LEU A 456 18.29 -27.20 -17.83
N ARG A 457 18.65 -26.03 -18.38
CA ARG A 457 18.12 -24.72 -17.92
C ARG A 457 17.47 -23.92 -19.05
N SER A 458 18.07 -23.86 -20.22
CA SER A 458 17.57 -23.09 -21.35
C SER A 458 17.80 -23.79 -22.67
N LEU A 459 16.94 -23.53 -23.64
CA LEU A 459 17.08 -23.89 -25.05
C LEU A 459 16.94 -22.63 -25.91
N LEU A 460 17.77 -22.53 -26.96
CA LEU A 460 17.75 -21.43 -27.91
C LEU A 460 17.93 -21.94 -29.34
N ALA A 461 17.05 -21.54 -30.24
CA ALA A 461 17.27 -21.65 -31.67
C ALA A 461 17.99 -20.43 -32.21
N THR A 462 19.10 -20.62 -32.92
CA THR A 462 19.92 -19.57 -33.46
C THR A 462 19.75 -19.36 -34.96
N SER A 463 20.21 -18.22 -35.48
CA SER A 463 20.02 -17.82 -36.88
C SER A 463 20.75 -18.71 -37.88
N ASP A 464 21.73 -19.49 -37.43
CA ASP A 464 22.43 -20.49 -38.23
C ASP A 464 21.66 -21.85 -38.34
N GLY A 465 20.46 -21.91 -37.72
CA GLY A 465 19.56 -23.05 -37.72
C GLY A 465 19.85 -24.10 -36.67
N ARG A 466 20.83 -23.94 -35.81
CA ARG A 466 21.17 -24.87 -34.71
C ARG A 466 20.33 -24.59 -33.46
N ILE A 467 20.27 -25.59 -32.59
CA ILE A 467 19.69 -25.49 -31.26
C ILE A 467 20.80 -25.49 -30.23
N TRP A 468 20.74 -24.57 -29.30
CA TRP A 468 21.68 -24.51 -28.19
C TRP A 468 20.95 -24.83 -26.88
N ALA A 469 21.61 -25.59 -26.03
CA ALA A 469 21.11 -25.97 -24.72
C ALA A 469 22.10 -25.54 -23.65
N SER A 470 21.63 -24.90 -22.58
CA SER A 470 22.41 -24.66 -21.37
C SER A 470 22.02 -25.59 -20.24
N THR A 471 23.02 -26.02 -19.48
CA THR A 471 22.84 -26.91 -18.33
C THR A 471 23.63 -26.37 -17.12
N VAL A 472 23.50 -27.02 -15.97
CA VAL A 472 24.32 -26.71 -14.78
C VAL A 472 25.78 -27.14 -14.98
N GLY A 473 26.10 -27.94 -15.99
CA GLY A 473 27.44 -28.49 -16.24
C GLY A 473 28.13 -28.01 -17.50
N ALA A 474 27.41 -27.51 -18.49
CA ALA A 474 27.94 -27.16 -19.81
C ALA A 474 26.93 -26.41 -20.69
N VAL A 475 27.37 -26.00 -21.86
CA VAL A 475 26.52 -25.57 -22.97
C VAL A 475 26.69 -26.54 -24.12
N TYR A 476 25.62 -26.87 -24.80
CA TYR A 476 25.60 -27.82 -25.88
C TYR A 476 25.11 -27.17 -27.18
N ARG A 477 25.75 -27.49 -28.29
CA ARG A 477 25.33 -27.15 -29.64
C ARG A 477 24.72 -28.40 -30.28
N ILE A 478 23.49 -28.33 -30.71
CA ILE A 478 22.70 -29.45 -31.23
C ILE A 478 22.38 -29.20 -32.71
N ASP A 479 22.68 -30.16 -33.53
CA ASP A 479 22.22 -30.20 -34.93
C ASP A 479 20.77 -30.71 -34.96
N PRO A 480 19.79 -29.90 -35.44
CA PRO A 480 18.38 -30.25 -35.32
C PRO A 480 17.97 -31.46 -36.22
N ASP A 481 18.71 -31.76 -37.27
CA ASP A 481 18.40 -32.82 -38.21
C ASP A 481 18.98 -34.15 -37.72
N THR A 482 20.23 -34.15 -37.31
CA THR A 482 20.97 -35.38 -36.91
C THR A 482 20.82 -35.66 -35.41
N LEU A 483 20.43 -34.69 -34.60
CA LEU A 483 20.38 -34.68 -33.13
C LEU A 483 21.76 -34.89 -32.48
N ALA A 484 22.83 -34.71 -33.24
CA ALA A 484 24.19 -34.75 -32.70
C ALA A 484 24.45 -33.54 -31.82
N SER A 485 24.97 -33.74 -30.60
CA SER A 485 25.31 -32.70 -29.67
C SER A 485 26.82 -32.51 -29.54
N THR A 486 27.28 -31.28 -29.41
CA THR A 486 28.65 -30.91 -29.10
C THR A 486 28.68 -30.15 -27.78
N ARG A 487 29.46 -30.66 -26.81
CA ARG A 487 29.57 -30.10 -25.47
C ARG A 487 30.67 -29.03 -25.38
N PHE A 488 30.36 -27.92 -24.72
CA PHE A 488 31.30 -26.84 -24.39
C PHE A 488 31.29 -26.63 -22.88
N ALA A 489 32.43 -26.74 -22.24
CA ALA A 489 32.57 -26.63 -20.81
C ALA A 489 33.87 -25.88 -20.45
N HIS A 490 34.46 -26.17 -19.31
CA HIS A 490 35.64 -25.48 -18.81
C HIS A 490 36.83 -25.52 -19.76
N LYS A 491 37.04 -26.66 -20.45
CA LYS A 491 38.15 -26.84 -21.41
C LYS A 491 38.02 -25.92 -22.63
N GLU A 492 36.80 -25.62 -23.02
CA GLU A 492 36.47 -24.73 -24.13
C GLU A 492 36.40 -23.26 -23.72
N GLY A 493 36.59 -22.94 -22.41
CA GLY A 493 36.66 -21.58 -21.86
C GLY A 493 35.47 -21.10 -21.05
N LEU A 494 34.47 -21.96 -20.78
CA LEU A 494 33.37 -21.63 -19.87
C LEU A 494 33.88 -21.63 -18.41
N ILE A 495 34.08 -20.46 -17.83
CA ILE A 495 34.65 -20.33 -16.49
C ILE A 495 33.70 -20.90 -15.43
N ASP A 496 32.43 -20.54 -15.49
CA ASP A 496 31.39 -21.08 -14.64
C ASP A 496 30.44 -21.95 -15.47
N PRO A 497 30.39 -23.26 -15.20
CA PRO A 497 29.58 -24.18 -16.00
C PRO A 497 28.06 -24.04 -15.76
N ARG A 498 27.63 -23.30 -14.72
CA ARG A 498 26.22 -23.08 -14.37
C ARG A 498 25.62 -22.04 -15.28
N ALA A 499 25.23 -22.43 -16.48
CA ALA A 499 24.64 -21.56 -17.49
C ALA A 499 23.11 -21.56 -17.38
N TYR A 500 22.49 -20.39 -17.24
CA TYR A 500 21.04 -20.26 -17.06
C TYR A 500 20.33 -19.64 -18.25
N ALA A 501 20.98 -18.71 -18.96
CA ALA A 501 20.39 -17.98 -20.06
C ALA A 501 21.27 -18.04 -21.30
N LEU A 502 20.63 -18.11 -22.47
CA LEU A 502 21.28 -18.07 -23.78
C LEU A 502 20.60 -17.03 -24.67
N ALA A 503 21.40 -16.25 -25.41
CA ALA A 503 20.89 -15.34 -26.43
C ALA A 503 21.86 -15.25 -27.61
N GLU A 504 21.36 -15.05 -28.83
CA GLU A 504 22.17 -14.65 -29.95
C GLU A 504 22.33 -13.12 -29.97
N TRP A 505 23.53 -12.60 -29.64
CA TRP A 505 23.79 -11.18 -29.63
C TRP A 505 25.29 -10.84 -29.67
N PRO A 506 25.71 -9.98 -30.59
CA PRO A 506 25.02 -9.60 -31.82
C PRO A 506 24.82 -10.85 -32.73
N ARG A 507 24.08 -10.69 -33.81
CA ARG A 507 23.81 -11.81 -34.72
C ARG A 507 25.08 -12.57 -35.12
N GLY A 508 25.06 -13.88 -35.02
CA GLY A 508 26.20 -14.74 -35.27
C GLY A 508 27.09 -14.98 -34.03
N GLN A 509 26.75 -14.40 -32.87
CA GLN A 509 27.43 -14.71 -31.63
C GLN A 509 26.45 -15.17 -30.55
N LEU A 510 26.78 -16.25 -29.85
CA LEU A 510 26.09 -16.71 -28.66
C LEU A 510 26.59 -15.97 -27.44
N VAL A 511 25.68 -15.40 -26.64
CA VAL A 511 25.94 -14.92 -25.31
C VAL A 511 25.38 -15.92 -24.30
N ILE A 512 26.17 -16.24 -23.29
CA ILE A 512 25.88 -17.23 -22.26
C ILE A 512 25.88 -16.50 -20.91
N GLY A 513 24.71 -16.50 -20.27
CA GLY A 513 24.53 -16.00 -18.92
C GLY A 513 24.79 -17.09 -17.89
N THR A 514 25.74 -16.87 -16.98
CA THR A 514 26.12 -17.84 -15.96
C THR A 514 25.89 -17.30 -14.54
N TRP A 515 26.15 -18.14 -13.55
CA TRP A 515 26.13 -17.74 -12.15
C TRP A 515 27.15 -16.64 -11.82
N SER A 516 28.26 -16.57 -12.54
CA SER A 516 29.37 -15.65 -12.26
C SER A 516 29.65 -14.68 -13.39
N GLY A 517 28.71 -14.43 -14.33
CA GLY A 517 28.89 -13.41 -15.37
C GLY A 517 28.45 -13.84 -16.76
N LEU A 518 28.89 -13.08 -17.76
CA LEU A 518 28.60 -13.33 -19.16
C LEU A 518 29.80 -13.93 -19.88
N HIS A 519 29.49 -14.81 -20.80
CA HIS A 519 30.43 -15.37 -21.74
C HIS A 519 29.90 -15.22 -23.18
N THR A 520 30.77 -15.25 -24.16
CA THR A 520 30.42 -15.19 -25.58
C THR A 520 31.23 -16.17 -26.42
N MET A 521 30.66 -16.63 -27.53
CA MET A 521 31.34 -17.38 -28.55
C MET A 521 30.68 -17.17 -29.92
N ALA A 522 31.42 -17.30 -31.01
CA ALA A 522 30.83 -17.36 -32.35
C ALA A 522 30.00 -18.63 -32.52
N LEU A 523 28.88 -18.55 -33.23
CA LEU A 523 27.97 -19.73 -33.41
C LEU A 523 28.66 -20.93 -34.08
N ASP A 524 29.63 -20.65 -34.98
CA ASP A 524 30.46 -21.67 -35.65
C ASP A 524 31.76 -21.96 -34.89
N GLY A 525 32.02 -21.23 -33.79
CA GLY A 525 33.25 -21.31 -33.03
C GLY A 525 33.30 -22.53 -32.10
N ASP A 526 34.52 -22.81 -31.58
CA ASP A 526 34.78 -23.87 -30.61
C ASP A 526 35.36 -23.37 -29.29
N ARG A 527 35.40 -22.07 -29.09
CA ARG A 527 35.93 -21.45 -27.86
C ARG A 527 35.01 -20.39 -27.30
N ILE A 528 34.73 -20.54 -25.99
CA ILE A 528 34.02 -19.57 -25.17
C ILE A 528 35.00 -18.58 -24.59
N ARG A 529 34.61 -17.33 -24.48
CA ARG A 529 35.39 -16.25 -23.86
C ARG A 529 34.53 -15.49 -22.87
N PRO A 530 35.08 -15.05 -21.73
CA PRO A 530 34.35 -14.16 -20.86
C PRO A 530 34.06 -12.83 -21.58
N LEU A 531 32.88 -12.27 -21.37
CA LEU A 531 32.52 -10.94 -21.86
C LEU A 531 32.72 -9.96 -20.68
N PRO A 532 33.82 -9.15 -20.70
CA PRO A 532 34.11 -8.25 -19.62
C PRO A 532 33.08 -7.10 -19.60
N LEU A 533 32.58 -6.79 -18.41
CA LEU A 533 31.58 -5.74 -18.20
C LEU A 533 32.17 -4.62 -17.35
N LYS A 534 31.75 -3.38 -17.59
CA LYS A 534 32.19 -2.21 -16.80
C LYS A 534 31.02 -1.37 -16.36
N LEU A 535 30.87 -1.19 -15.04
CA LEU A 535 29.91 -0.26 -14.43
C LEU A 535 30.68 0.94 -13.85
N ASP A 536 30.37 2.14 -14.31
CA ASP A 536 31.05 3.37 -13.92
C ASP A 536 32.61 3.31 -14.12
N GLY A 537 33.05 2.63 -15.19
CA GLY A 537 34.45 2.47 -15.54
C GLY A 537 35.21 1.41 -14.73
N LYS A 538 34.61 0.75 -13.77
CA LYS A 538 35.18 -0.36 -13.00
C LYS A 538 34.69 -1.69 -13.54
N ASP A 539 35.52 -2.72 -13.41
CA ASP A 539 35.10 -4.08 -13.77
C ASP A 539 33.92 -4.50 -12.91
N TYR A 540 32.91 -5.09 -13.55
CA TYR A 540 31.67 -5.48 -12.93
C TYR A 540 31.37 -6.96 -13.21
N ASP A 541 31.22 -7.72 -12.15
CA ASP A 541 30.79 -9.10 -12.23
C ASP A 541 29.26 -9.15 -12.14
N ALA A 542 28.61 -9.49 -13.25
CA ALA A 542 27.16 -9.70 -13.28
C ALA A 542 26.86 -11.08 -12.68
N HIS A 543 26.67 -11.14 -11.37
CA HIS A 543 26.31 -12.39 -10.68
C HIS A 543 24.88 -12.79 -10.99
N LEU A 544 24.68 -14.10 -11.15
CA LEU A 544 23.36 -14.71 -11.37
C LEU A 544 22.59 -14.06 -12.51
N VAL A 545 23.06 -14.30 -13.72
CA VAL A 545 22.35 -13.88 -14.92
C VAL A 545 21.20 -14.87 -15.16
N TRP A 546 19.97 -14.36 -15.03
CA TRP A 546 18.76 -15.15 -15.14
C TRP A 546 18.16 -15.16 -16.55
N ASP A 547 18.25 -14.00 -17.25
CA ASP A 547 17.69 -13.85 -18.59
C ASP A 547 18.50 -12.86 -19.43
N LEU A 548 18.45 -13.04 -20.75
CA LEU A 548 19.14 -12.26 -21.76
C LEU A 548 18.17 -11.89 -22.87
N HIS A 549 17.91 -10.62 -23.05
CA HIS A 549 16.97 -10.11 -24.05
C HIS A 549 17.70 -9.15 -25.04
N PRO A 550 18.01 -9.62 -26.26
CA PRO A 550 18.48 -8.76 -27.36
C PRO A 550 17.36 -7.80 -27.81
N ASP A 551 17.63 -6.50 -27.76
CA ASP A 551 16.64 -5.50 -28.17
C ASP A 551 16.76 -5.20 -29.69
N ARG A 552 15.68 -4.63 -30.23
CA ARG A 552 15.59 -4.25 -31.66
C ARG A 552 16.58 -3.16 -32.05
N ASP A 553 16.99 -2.32 -31.11
CA ASP A 553 18.00 -1.27 -31.31
C ASP A 553 19.46 -1.77 -31.29
N GLY A 554 19.66 -3.08 -31.08
CA GLY A 554 20.94 -3.74 -31.01
C GLY A 554 21.56 -3.80 -29.62
N ALA A 555 20.92 -3.28 -28.60
CA ALA A 555 21.34 -3.40 -27.20
C ALA A 555 21.02 -4.78 -26.62
N LEU A 556 21.68 -5.13 -25.53
CA LEU A 556 21.35 -6.32 -24.72
C LEU A 556 20.87 -5.90 -23.35
N TRP A 557 19.67 -6.37 -22.98
CA TRP A 557 19.14 -6.27 -21.65
C TRP A 557 19.42 -7.57 -20.89
N ILE A 558 19.84 -7.45 -19.62
CA ILE A 558 20.31 -8.58 -18.82
C ILE A 558 19.58 -8.58 -17.48
N GLY A 559 18.82 -9.61 -17.24
CA GLY A 559 18.15 -9.87 -15.96
C GLY A 559 19.09 -10.54 -14.98
N THR A 560 19.30 -9.93 -13.81
CA THR A 560 20.23 -10.46 -12.80
C THR A 560 19.62 -10.49 -11.39
N SER A 561 20.35 -11.06 -10.45
CA SER A 561 19.99 -10.99 -9.02
C SER A 561 20.20 -9.61 -8.38
N ALA A 562 20.85 -8.68 -9.10
CA ALA A 562 21.23 -7.37 -8.58
C ALA A 562 20.61 -6.20 -9.37
N GLY A 563 19.71 -6.47 -10.28
CA GLY A 563 19.00 -5.48 -11.09
C GLY A 563 18.91 -5.86 -12.55
N LEU A 564 18.30 -4.96 -13.31
CA LEU A 564 18.30 -4.96 -14.76
C LEU A 564 19.55 -4.24 -15.26
N LEU A 565 20.32 -4.90 -16.12
CA LEU A 565 21.48 -4.29 -16.76
C LEU A 565 21.19 -4.01 -18.22
N HIS A 566 21.77 -2.93 -18.74
CA HIS A 566 21.69 -2.52 -20.13
C HIS A 566 23.09 -2.40 -20.71
N LEU A 567 23.37 -3.11 -21.77
CA LEU A 567 24.60 -3.10 -22.54
C LEU A 567 24.31 -2.65 -23.98
N ALA A 568 24.82 -1.49 -24.35
CA ALA A 568 24.45 -0.86 -25.61
C ALA A 568 25.06 -1.59 -26.83
N THR A 569 26.34 -1.96 -26.78
CA THR A 569 27.02 -2.72 -27.83
C THR A 569 28.12 -3.59 -27.23
N PRO A 570 28.56 -4.68 -27.92
CA PRO A 570 29.64 -5.53 -27.42
C PRO A 570 31.00 -4.81 -27.31
N GLU A 571 31.22 -3.85 -28.17
CA GLU A 571 32.50 -3.11 -28.26
C GLU A 571 32.62 -2.08 -27.13
N GLN A 572 31.52 -1.64 -26.57
CA GLN A 572 31.48 -0.71 -25.44
C GLN A 572 30.87 -1.41 -24.19
N PRO A 573 31.69 -2.11 -23.39
CA PRO A 573 31.22 -2.89 -22.26
C PRO A 573 30.72 -2.02 -21.08
N ALA A 574 30.36 -0.78 -21.31
CA ALA A 574 29.80 0.12 -20.33
C ALA A 574 28.35 -0.25 -20.02
N LEU A 575 28.13 -0.70 -18.82
CA LEU A 575 26.80 -1.04 -18.31
C LEU A 575 26.08 0.17 -17.74
N ARG A 576 24.75 0.12 -17.86
CA ARG A 576 23.84 0.83 -16.96
C ARG A 576 23.08 -0.18 -16.14
N ARG A 577 22.93 0.12 -14.86
CA ARG A 577 22.16 -0.73 -13.92
C ARG A 577 20.93 0.02 -13.44
N TYR A 578 19.82 -0.69 -13.40
CA TYR A 578 18.56 -0.22 -12.84
C TYR A 578 18.11 -1.16 -11.72
N ALA A 579 17.63 -0.59 -10.62
CA ALA A 579 17.26 -1.32 -9.41
C ALA A 579 16.03 -0.67 -8.73
N GLU A 580 15.82 -0.96 -7.45
CA GLU A 580 14.69 -0.42 -6.68
C GLU A 580 14.59 1.12 -6.68
N PRO A 581 15.70 1.91 -6.66
CA PRO A 581 15.59 3.36 -6.79
C PRO A 581 14.99 3.84 -8.11
N ASP A 582 15.10 3.02 -9.17
CA ASP A 582 14.55 3.29 -10.48
C ASP A 582 13.09 2.80 -10.63
N GLY A 583 12.48 2.32 -9.54
CA GLY A 583 11.10 1.87 -9.47
C GLY A 583 10.91 0.37 -9.63
N LEU A 584 11.96 -0.46 -9.71
CA LEU A 584 11.81 -1.91 -9.70
C LEU A 584 11.26 -2.37 -8.34
N PRO A 585 10.30 -3.32 -8.30
CA PRO A 585 9.73 -3.80 -7.04
C PRO A 585 10.71 -4.65 -6.22
N ASN A 586 11.74 -5.17 -6.88
CA ASN A 586 12.81 -5.97 -6.29
C ASN A 586 14.05 -5.93 -7.19
N ALA A 587 15.22 -6.11 -6.61
CA ALA A 587 16.48 -6.14 -7.37
C ALA A 587 16.61 -7.37 -8.29
N VAL A 588 15.91 -8.47 -8.02
CA VAL A 588 16.01 -9.68 -8.85
C VAL A 588 15.09 -9.57 -10.07
N VAL A 589 15.67 -9.72 -11.27
CA VAL A 589 14.94 -9.77 -12.55
C VAL A 589 15.09 -11.16 -13.16
N TYR A 590 13.98 -11.90 -13.25
CA TYR A 590 13.96 -13.30 -13.67
C TYR A 590 13.70 -13.52 -15.16
N ALA A 591 12.85 -12.69 -15.78
CA ALA A 591 12.54 -12.76 -17.19
C ALA A 591 12.25 -11.36 -17.75
N ILE A 592 12.55 -11.16 -19.02
CA ILE A 592 12.45 -9.91 -19.76
C ILE A 592 11.66 -10.14 -21.05
N GLU A 593 10.56 -9.42 -21.22
CA GLU A 593 9.82 -9.37 -22.49
C GLU A 593 9.73 -7.91 -22.96
N ALA A 594 9.89 -7.67 -24.25
CA ALA A 594 9.83 -6.33 -24.81
C ALA A 594 8.53 -6.08 -25.56
N HIS A 595 7.93 -4.92 -25.32
CA HIS A 595 6.81 -4.41 -26.08
C HIS A 595 7.02 -2.94 -26.43
N ALA A 596 7.20 -2.61 -27.70
CA ALA A 596 7.52 -1.26 -28.19
C ALA A 596 8.74 -0.64 -27.45
N ASP A 597 8.57 0.52 -26.83
CA ASP A 597 9.61 1.21 -26.05
C ASP A 597 9.66 0.78 -24.57
N GLU A 598 9.03 -0.35 -24.22
CA GLU A 598 8.92 -0.82 -22.86
C GLU A 598 9.50 -2.22 -22.68
N LEU A 599 9.94 -2.51 -21.46
CA LEU A 599 10.25 -3.85 -21.02
C LEU A 599 9.29 -4.26 -19.90
N TRP A 600 8.87 -5.50 -19.96
CA TRP A 600 8.10 -6.13 -18.90
C TRP A 600 8.99 -7.17 -18.21
N LEU A 601 9.17 -6.99 -16.93
CA LEU A 601 10.16 -7.68 -16.11
C LEU A 601 9.48 -8.46 -15.02
N SER A 602 9.74 -9.74 -14.88
CA SER A 602 9.27 -10.50 -13.73
C SER A 602 10.31 -10.50 -12.60
N THR A 603 9.82 -10.43 -11.36
CA THR A 603 10.66 -10.32 -10.16
C THR A 603 10.14 -11.19 -9.01
N ASN A 604 10.80 -11.16 -7.85
CA ASN A 604 10.31 -11.76 -6.60
C ASN A 604 9.13 -11.01 -5.96
N ARG A 605 8.80 -9.80 -6.45
CA ARG A 605 7.73 -8.96 -5.88
C ARG A 605 6.80 -8.42 -6.95
N GLY A 606 6.46 -9.27 -7.94
CA GLY A 606 5.56 -8.91 -9.02
C GLY A 606 6.26 -8.69 -10.37
N ILE A 607 5.54 -8.04 -11.28
CA ILE A 607 6.00 -7.66 -12.61
C ILE A 607 6.27 -6.17 -12.63
N ALA A 608 7.32 -5.73 -13.33
CA ALA A 608 7.60 -4.32 -13.56
C ALA A 608 7.47 -3.97 -15.05
N ARG A 609 6.77 -2.90 -15.36
CA ARG A 609 6.82 -2.22 -16.66
C ARG A 609 7.91 -1.16 -16.61
N PHE A 610 8.98 -1.34 -17.36
CA PHE A 610 10.10 -0.42 -17.45
C PHE A 610 10.04 0.38 -18.73
N ASP A 611 9.91 1.70 -18.63
CA ASP A 611 9.97 2.62 -19.76
C ASP A 611 11.45 2.91 -20.11
N LYS A 612 11.85 2.52 -21.32
CA LYS A 612 13.24 2.68 -21.81
C LYS A 612 13.65 4.15 -21.95
N ARG A 613 12.69 5.05 -22.25
CA ARG A 613 12.95 6.51 -22.41
C ARG A 613 13.00 7.22 -21.07
N ALA A 614 12.00 7.01 -20.24
CA ALA A 614 11.94 7.58 -18.90
C ALA A 614 12.94 6.93 -17.93
N ARG A 615 13.41 5.72 -18.25
CA ARG A 615 14.33 4.90 -17.44
C ARG A 615 13.79 4.64 -16.04
N ARG A 616 12.51 4.38 -15.98
CA ARG A 616 11.79 4.16 -14.73
C ARG A 616 10.83 2.99 -14.86
N ALA A 617 10.72 2.23 -13.78
CA ALA A 617 9.81 1.12 -13.69
C ALA A 617 8.55 1.46 -12.89
N VAL A 618 7.46 0.77 -13.23
CA VAL A 618 6.21 0.74 -12.49
C VAL A 618 5.89 -0.70 -12.14
N ALA A 619 5.67 -0.96 -10.85
CA ALA A 619 5.43 -2.29 -10.34
C ALA A 619 3.94 -2.68 -10.38
N PHE A 620 3.68 -3.95 -10.72
CA PHE A 620 2.39 -4.62 -10.60
C PHE A 620 2.57 -5.84 -9.70
N THR A 621 1.62 -6.06 -8.82
CA THR A 621 1.67 -7.14 -7.81
C THR A 621 0.41 -8.00 -7.88
N VAL A 622 0.31 -8.97 -7.00
CA VAL A 622 -0.92 -9.75 -6.83
C VAL A 622 -2.13 -8.86 -6.56
N GLN A 623 -1.95 -7.72 -5.92
CA GLN A 623 -3.02 -6.74 -5.70
C GLN A 623 -3.48 -6.05 -7.00
N ASP A 624 -2.68 -6.11 -8.08
CA ASP A 624 -3.07 -5.66 -9.43
C ASP A 624 -3.75 -6.76 -10.24
N GLY A 625 -3.83 -7.96 -9.71
CA GLY A 625 -4.48 -9.08 -10.36
C GLY A 625 -3.54 -10.13 -10.92
N LEU A 626 -2.27 -10.10 -10.59
CA LEU A 626 -1.32 -11.13 -10.96
C LEU A 626 -1.59 -12.44 -10.21
N GLN A 627 -1.07 -13.55 -10.74
CA GLN A 627 -1.15 -14.89 -10.15
C GLN A 627 -0.52 -14.98 -8.75
N GLY A 628 0.43 -14.10 -8.46
CA GLY A 628 1.21 -14.05 -7.24
C GLY A 628 2.28 -12.97 -7.35
N ASN A 629 3.04 -12.76 -6.28
CA ASN A 629 4.20 -11.87 -6.30
C ASN A 629 5.49 -12.57 -6.74
N GLU A 630 5.56 -13.89 -6.60
CA GLU A 630 6.74 -14.68 -6.96
C GLU A 630 6.60 -15.24 -8.37
N PHE A 631 7.53 -14.87 -9.24
CA PHE A 631 7.65 -15.35 -10.61
C PHE A 631 8.89 -16.23 -10.76
N GLY A 632 8.93 -17.04 -11.80
CA GLY A 632 10.02 -17.97 -12.04
C GLY A 632 11.02 -17.49 -13.07
N VAL A 633 12.20 -18.09 -13.04
CA VAL A 633 13.32 -17.80 -13.96
C VAL A 633 12.96 -18.21 -15.39
N GLY A 634 13.06 -17.28 -16.34
CA GLY A 634 12.79 -17.53 -17.76
C GLY A 634 11.33 -17.90 -18.07
N MET A 635 10.41 -17.64 -17.12
CA MET A 635 9.01 -18.00 -17.29
C MET A 635 8.20 -16.86 -17.91
N ALA A 636 8.59 -16.44 -19.09
CA ALA A 636 7.86 -15.46 -19.87
C ALA A 636 7.73 -15.90 -21.32
N ALA A 637 6.71 -15.42 -22.00
CA ALA A 637 6.49 -15.64 -23.42
C ALA A 637 5.60 -14.55 -24.00
N GLN A 638 5.75 -14.28 -25.29
CA GLN A 638 4.92 -13.35 -26.06
C GLN A 638 4.28 -14.08 -27.24
N ASP A 639 2.98 -13.81 -27.49
CA ASP A 639 2.31 -14.33 -28.68
C ASP A 639 2.39 -13.37 -29.90
N ARG A 640 1.79 -13.78 -31.00
CA ARG A 640 1.79 -12.99 -32.25
C ARG A 640 1.02 -11.68 -32.15
N ASP A 641 0.04 -11.63 -31.25
CA ASP A 641 -0.79 -10.44 -31.00
C ASP A 641 -0.16 -9.54 -29.92
N SER A 642 1.09 -9.83 -29.57
CA SER A 642 1.87 -9.10 -28.53
C SER A 642 1.34 -9.26 -27.10
N ARG A 643 0.43 -10.18 -26.84
CA ARG A 643 0.01 -10.55 -25.50
C ARG A 643 1.17 -11.22 -24.76
N LEU A 644 1.40 -10.80 -23.53
CA LEU A 644 2.46 -11.30 -22.66
C LEU A 644 1.93 -12.32 -21.67
N TYR A 645 2.75 -13.31 -21.39
CA TYR A 645 2.50 -14.40 -20.44
C TYR A 645 3.66 -14.47 -19.46
N PHE A 646 3.36 -14.46 -18.17
CA PHE A 646 4.33 -14.63 -17.10
C PHE A 646 3.85 -15.67 -16.11
N ALA A 647 4.73 -16.59 -15.72
CA ALA A 647 4.36 -17.65 -14.80
C ALA A 647 5.14 -17.61 -13.48
N GLY A 648 4.50 -18.17 -12.46
CA GLY A 648 5.06 -18.36 -11.12
C GLY A 648 4.32 -19.45 -10.36
N LEU A 649 4.52 -19.52 -9.05
CA LEU A 649 3.93 -20.56 -8.21
C LEU A 649 2.40 -20.56 -8.19
N GLY A 650 1.76 -19.40 -8.34
CA GLY A 650 0.31 -19.25 -8.37
C GLY A 650 -0.34 -19.51 -9.73
N GLY A 651 0.45 -19.80 -10.78
CA GLY A 651 -0.08 -20.08 -12.13
C GLY A 651 0.53 -19.20 -13.22
N VAL A 652 -0.28 -18.81 -14.21
CA VAL A 652 0.12 -17.95 -15.31
C VAL A 652 -0.73 -16.69 -15.31
N SER A 653 -0.11 -15.53 -15.44
CA SER A 653 -0.75 -14.23 -15.70
C SER A 653 -0.53 -13.88 -17.18
N ALA A 654 -1.60 -13.52 -17.89
CA ALA A 654 -1.52 -13.06 -19.27
C ALA A 654 -2.23 -11.71 -19.42
N PHE A 655 -1.68 -10.85 -20.26
CA PHE A 655 -2.26 -9.51 -20.51
C PHE A 655 -1.77 -8.93 -21.82
N ASP A 656 -2.52 -8.01 -22.36
CA ASP A 656 -2.11 -7.19 -23.49
C ASP A 656 -1.44 -5.91 -22.95
N PRO A 657 -0.15 -5.68 -23.20
CA PRO A 657 0.57 -4.49 -22.71
C PRO A 657 -0.07 -3.17 -23.15
N ALA A 658 -0.68 -3.13 -24.33
CA ALA A 658 -1.34 -1.91 -24.83
C ALA A 658 -2.58 -1.52 -24.01
N HIS A 659 -3.22 -2.49 -23.36
CA HIS A 659 -4.40 -2.28 -22.53
C HIS A 659 -4.08 -2.11 -21.04
N VAL A 660 -2.85 -2.36 -20.61
CA VAL A 660 -2.42 -2.05 -19.24
C VAL A 660 -2.13 -0.56 -19.14
N GLN A 661 -3.19 0.21 -18.93
CA GLN A 661 -3.07 1.67 -18.80
C GLN A 661 -2.50 2.03 -17.42
N VAL A 662 -1.44 2.81 -17.43
CA VAL A 662 -0.86 3.45 -16.26
C VAL A 662 -1.41 4.88 -16.20
N GLN A 663 -2.70 5.03 -15.92
CA GLN A 663 -3.25 6.35 -15.64
C GLN A 663 -3.01 6.70 -14.18
N SER A 664 -2.18 7.72 -13.97
CA SER A 664 -2.03 8.35 -12.67
C SER A 664 -3.35 9.04 -12.32
N ARG A 665 -3.99 8.59 -11.25
CA ARG A 665 -5.16 9.24 -10.65
C ARG A 665 -4.70 9.88 -9.36
N MET A 666 -4.55 11.21 -9.39
CA MET A 666 -4.07 11.98 -8.25
C MET A 666 -4.92 11.71 -7.00
N PRO A 667 -4.34 11.19 -5.91
CA PRO A 667 -5.07 10.92 -4.68
C PRO A 667 -5.51 12.23 -4.02
N ARG A 668 -6.75 12.33 -3.57
CA ARG A 668 -7.28 13.48 -2.83
C ARG A 668 -6.97 13.32 -1.36
N THR A 669 -6.03 14.12 -0.85
CA THR A 669 -5.61 14.07 0.54
C THR A 669 -6.67 14.65 1.48
N MET A 670 -6.87 13.99 2.63
CA MET A 670 -7.85 14.36 3.65
C MET A 670 -7.22 14.33 5.04
N LEU A 671 -7.68 15.23 5.92
CA LEU A 671 -7.39 15.19 7.34
C LEU A 671 -8.54 14.49 8.08
N GLY A 672 -8.26 13.31 8.63
CA GLY A 672 -9.29 12.48 9.25
C GLY A 672 -9.56 12.85 10.72
N ARG A 673 -8.50 13.04 11.52
CA ARG A 673 -8.64 13.36 12.94
C ARG A 673 -7.54 14.32 13.39
N PHE A 674 -7.91 15.20 14.32
CA PHE A 674 -7.00 16.06 15.04
C PHE A 674 -6.82 15.56 16.48
N TYR A 675 -5.60 15.59 16.98
CA TYR A 675 -5.25 15.11 18.31
C TYR A 675 -4.58 16.22 19.13
N LEU A 676 -4.96 16.31 20.39
CA LEU A 676 -4.24 17.06 21.41
C LEU A 676 -3.77 16.09 22.50
N ARG A 677 -2.46 16.06 22.75
CA ARG A 677 -1.86 15.13 23.74
C ARG A 677 -2.32 13.69 23.54
N GLU A 678 -2.24 13.20 22.29
CA GLU A 678 -2.64 11.84 21.90
C GLU A 678 -4.15 11.53 22.02
N ARG A 679 -4.97 12.47 22.48
CA ARG A 679 -6.42 12.34 22.53
C ARG A 679 -7.06 12.96 21.29
N ALA A 680 -7.93 12.23 20.61
CA ALA A 680 -8.72 12.77 19.51
C ALA A 680 -9.68 13.86 20.01
N VAL A 681 -9.70 14.98 19.32
CA VAL A 681 -10.60 16.11 19.59
C VAL A 681 -11.90 15.88 18.81
N VAL A 682 -13.02 15.98 19.51
CA VAL A 682 -14.36 15.86 18.94
C VAL A 682 -14.91 17.25 18.63
N VAL A 683 -15.72 17.36 17.56
CA VAL A 683 -16.38 18.63 17.20
C VAL A 683 -17.27 19.11 18.35
N GLY A 684 -17.18 20.40 18.67
CA GLY A 684 -17.92 21.01 19.76
C GLY A 684 -17.35 20.74 21.17
N GLU A 685 -16.33 19.87 21.29
CA GLU A 685 -15.71 19.57 22.60
C GLU A 685 -14.91 20.76 23.13
N ARG A 686 -15.08 21.04 24.39
CA ARG A 686 -14.28 22.08 25.10
C ARG A 686 -13.01 21.45 25.67
N VAL A 687 -11.87 21.88 25.16
CA VAL A 687 -10.55 21.55 25.70
C VAL A 687 -9.95 22.79 26.34
N ASN A 688 -9.53 22.71 27.59
CA ASN A 688 -8.99 23.84 28.37
C ASN A 688 -9.89 25.12 28.40
N GLY A 689 -11.23 24.91 28.27
CA GLY A 689 -12.24 25.96 28.33
C GLY A 689 -12.61 26.59 26.98
N SER A 690 -11.94 26.28 25.90
CA SER A 690 -12.24 26.70 24.51
C SER A 690 -12.71 25.55 23.64
N VAL A 691 -13.58 25.84 22.68
CA VAL A 691 -13.92 24.88 21.60
C VAL A 691 -12.78 24.92 20.59
N VAL A 692 -12.13 23.78 20.38
CA VAL A 692 -10.97 23.65 19.48
C VAL A 692 -11.41 23.42 18.03
N LEU A 693 -12.41 22.57 17.83
CA LEU A 693 -13.05 22.33 16.54
C LEU A 693 -14.52 22.77 16.67
N ASP A 694 -14.88 23.86 16.01
CA ASP A 694 -16.27 24.34 15.92
C ASP A 694 -17.07 23.60 14.84
N ARG A 695 -16.37 22.94 13.93
CA ARG A 695 -16.91 22.14 12.82
C ARG A 695 -15.99 20.97 12.49
N SER A 696 -16.45 20.07 11.62
CA SER A 696 -15.66 18.94 11.13
C SER A 696 -14.28 19.35 10.63
N LEU A 697 -13.27 18.57 10.94
CA LEU A 697 -11.89 18.82 10.48
C LEU A 697 -11.80 18.86 8.95
N LEU A 698 -12.70 18.16 8.24
CA LEU A 698 -12.80 18.18 6.78
C LEU A 698 -13.18 19.56 6.24
N ALA A 699 -14.00 20.33 7.00
CA ALA A 699 -14.46 21.66 6.66
C ALA A 699 -13.64 22.76 7.34
N THR A 700 -12.75 22.41 8.26
CA THR A 700 -11.95 23.37 9.05
C THR A 700 -10.72 23.81 8.26
N GLU A 701 -10.50 25.12 8.17
CA GLU A 701 -9.30 25.71 7.55
C GLU A 701 -8.32 26.26 8.60
N ARG A 702 -8.81 26.57 9.80
CA ARG A 702 -8.02 27.13 10.88
C ARG A 702 -8.40 26.53 12.23
N ILE A 703 -7.40 26.22 13.05
CA ILE A 703 -7.54 25.75 14.43
C ILE A 703 -6.90 26.79 15.37
N GLN A 704 -7.64 27.18 16.42
CA GLN A 704 -7.13 28.06 17.45
C GLN A 704 -6.85 27.28 18.73
N LEU A 705 -5.63 27.36 19.22
CA LEU A 705 -5.14 26.63 20.40
C LEU A 705 -4.66 27.55 21.47
N SER A 706 -4.74 27.11 22.71
CA SER A 706 -4.14 27.83 23.84
C SER A 706 -2.64 27.47 23.95
N HIS A 707 -1.87 28.30 24.64
CA HIS A 707 -0.46 28.00 24.93
C HIS A 707 -0.23 26.70 25.73
N ARG A 708 -1.30 26.09 26.26
CA ARG A 708 -1.25 24.81 26.98
C ARG A 708 -1.36 23.62 26.05
N ASP A 709 -1.70 23.84 24.78
CA ASP A 709 -1.97 22.83 23.78
C ASP A 709 -0.78 22.77 22.79
N SER A 710 0.42 22.50 23.34
CA SER A 710 1.69 22.50 22.62
C SER A 710 1.95 21.19 21.85
N ASP A 711 1.21 20.13 22.21
CA ASP A 711 1.38 18.79 21.65
C ASP A 711 0.15 18.46 20.81
N LEU A 712 0.35 18.41 19.51
CA LEU A 712 -0.72 18.17 18.54
C LEU A 712 -0.36 17.07 17.55
N GLY A 713 -1.37 16.43 16.99
CA GLY A 713 -1.20 15.42 15.99
C GLY A 713 -2.31 15.44 14.96
N PHE A 714 -1.97 14.97 13.77
CA PHE A 714 -2.90 14.82 12.66
C PHE A 714 -2.89 13.38 12.15
N ALA A 715 -4.08 12.79 12.04
CA ALA A 715 -4.26 11.62 11.22
C ALA A 715 -4.78 12.06 9.84
N PHE A 716 -4.21 11.49 8.81
CA PHE A 716 -4.55 11.79 7.43
C PHE A 716 -4.71 10.52 6.60
N SER A 717 -5.49 10.62 5.56
CA SER A 717 -5.75 9.57 4.58
C SER A 717 -5.84 10.19 3.19
N ALA A 718 -6.12 9.40 2.18
CA ALA A 718 -6.45 9.93 0.86
C ALA A 718 -7.49 9.05 0.18
N LEU A 719 -8.41 9.70 -0.51
CA LEU A 719 -9.32 9.06 -1.43
C LEU A 719 -8.59 8.87 -2.75
N ALA A 720 -8.44 7.63 -3.15
CA ALA A 720 -7.72 7.26 -4.36
C ALA A 720 -8.38 6.06 -5.04
N ALA A 721 -8.14 5.93 -6.34
CA ALA A 721 -8.51 4.73 -7.07
C ALA A 721 -7.66 3.52 -6.66
N GLU A 722 -6.46 3.75 -6.14
CA GLU A 722 -5.54 2.72 -5.71
C GLU A 722 -5.80 2.25 -4.27
N PRO A 723 -5.39 1.01 -3.94
CA PRO A 723 -5.37 0.54 -2.56
C PRO A 723 -4.54 1.46 -1.66
N SER A 724 -5.00 1.62 -0.45
CA SER A 724 -4.47 2.59 0.50
C SER A 724 -3.01 2.33 0.92
N ASP A 725 -2.53 1.10 0.88
CA ASP A 725 -1.16 0.70 1.20
C ASP A 725 -0.11 1.12 0.15
N ARG A 726 -0.56 1.51 -1.05
CA ARG A 726 0.29 2.02 -2.13
C ARG A 726 0.49 3.52 -2.10
N LEU A 727 -0.33 4.23 -1.35
CA LEU A 727 -0.21 5.67 -1.23
C LEU A 727 0.99 6.05 -0.37
N ARG A 728 1.69 7.09 -0.78
CA ARG A 728 2.80 7.68 -0.03
C ARG A 728 2.42 9.09 0.36
N PHE A 729 2.78 9.47 1.58
CA PHE A 729 2.43 10.77 2.12
C PHE A 729 3.67 11.59 2.37
N GLN A 730 3.55 12.89 2.12
CA GLN A 730 4.50 13.92 2.53
C GLN A 730 3.76 14.94 3.37
N TYR A 731 4.41 15.43 4.40
CA TYR A 731 3.86 16.47 5.26
C TYR A 731 4.90 17.52 5.62
N ARG A 732 4.44 18.68 6.03
CA ARG A 732 5.27 19.80 6.52
C ARG A 732 4.46 20.66 7.45
N LEU A 733 5.06 21.12 8.54
CA LEU A 733 4.51 22.15 9.42
C LEU A 733 5.32 23.44 9.22
N ASP A 734 4.75 24.40 8.49
CA ASP A 734 5.37 25.71 8.34
C ASP A 734 5.53 26.36 9.71
N GLY A 735 6.69 26.99 9.95
CA GLY A 735 7.09 27.48 11.27
C GLY A 735 7.91 26.48 12.09
N LYS A 736 7.99 25.20 11.68
CA LYS A 736 8.77 24.14 12.34
C LYS A 736 9.68 23.39 11.39
N ASP A 737 9.17 22.95 10.26
CA ASP A 737 9.88 22.11 9.29
C ASP A 737 10.41 22.96 8.12
N ALA A 738 11.69 22.78 7.78
CA ALA A 738 12.31 23.53 6.68
C ALA A 738 11.93 22.98 5.30
N GLN A 739 11.61 21.67 5.22
CA GLN A 739 11.32 20.96 3.98
C GLN A 739 10.17 19.96 4.19
N TRP A 740 9.66 19.43 3.08
CA TRP A 740 8.72 18.32 3.11
C TRP A 740 9.36 17.08 3.72
N ILE A 741 8.64 16.42 4.61
CA ILE A 741 9.07 15.20 5.30
C ILE A 741 8.31 14.03 4.69
N GLU A 742 9.04 13.00 4.28
CA GLU A 742 8.46 11.75 3.80
C GLU A 742 7.85 10.96 4.96
N ALA A 743 6.54 10.81 4.94
CA ALA A 743 5.86 9.92 5.88
C ALA A 743 5.85 8.47 5.39
N GLY A 744 6.02 8.23 4.08
CA GLY A 744 5.86 6.93 3.46
C GLY A 744 4.42 6.43 3.62
N GLU A 745 4.24 5.30 4.27
CA GLU A 745 2.92 4.69 4.55
C GLU A 745 2.26 5.19 5.85
N ARG A 746 3.00 5.94 6.67
CA ARG A 746 2.46 6.47 7.93
C ARG A 746 1.34 7.45 7.67
N ARG A 747 0.27 7.35 8.45
CA ARG A 747 -0.96 8.15 8.35
C ARG A 747 -1.22 9.01 9.56
N TYR A 748 -0.22 9.15 10.38
CA TYR A 748 -0.25 9.96 11.59
C TYR A 748 1.09 10.66 11.76
N VAL A 749 1.01 11.92 12.17
CA VAL A 749 2.16 12.71 12.60
C VAL A 749 1.82 13.45 13.87
N GLY A 750 2.75 13.48 14.82
CA GLY A 750 2.65 14.26 16.04
C GLY A 750 3.79 15.25 16.15
N TYR A 751 3.46 16.42 16.62
CA TYR A 751 4.39 17.49 16.97
C TYR A 751 4.28 17.77 18.45
N THR A 752 5.40 17.85 19.13
CA THR A 752 5.46 18.11 20.58
C THR A 752 6.17 19.42 20.85
N ASN A 753 5.76 20.06 21.93
CA ASN A 753 6.38 21.26 22.46
C ASN A 753 6.48 22.41 21.44
N LEU A 754 5.37 22.68 20.74
CA LEU A 754 5.28 23.83 19.84
C LEU A 754 5.20 25.12 20.65
N ALA A 755 6.00 26.11 20.25
CA ALA A 755 5.93 27.44 20.85
C ALA A 755 4.63 28.16 20.42
N PRO A 756 4.16 29.15 21.19
CA PRO A 756 3.10 30.04 20.71
C PRO A 756 3.49 30.74 19.41
N GLY A 757 2.58 30.77 18.45
CA GLY A 757 2.82 31.32 17.12
C GLY A 757 1.86 30.75 16.06
N ASP A 758 2.02 31.20 14.83
CA ASP A 758 1.27 30.80 13.67
C ASP A 758 2.01 29.68 12.94
N TYR A 759 1.30 28.61 12.67
CA TYR A 759 1.77 27.45 11.94
C TYR A 759 0.79 27.11 10.81
N ALA A 760 1.25 26.43 9.80
CA ALA A 760 0.39 25.82 8.79
C ALA A 760 0.82 24.37 8.57
N PHE A 761 -0.09 23.44 8.82
CA PHE A 761 0.14 22.03 8.53
C PHE A 761 -0.28 21.73 7.11
N HIS A 762 0.63 21.14 6.36
CA HIS A 762 0.47 20.75 4.99
C HIS A 762 0.66 19.25 4.87
N VAL A 763 -0.20 18.60 4.13
CA VAL A 763 -0.08 17.17 3.82
C VAL A 763 -0.54 16.92 2.39
N ARG A 764 0.16 16.04 1.68
CA ARG A 764 -0.19 15.59 0.35
C ARG A 764 0.11 14.11 0.18
N ALA A 765 -0.68 13.46 -0.66
CA ALA A 765 -0.50 12.07 -1.00
C ALA A 765 0.01 11.94 -2.43
N SER A 766 0.80 10.93 -2.70
CA SER A 766 1.13 10.49 -4.06
C SER A 766 0.63 9.08 -4.31
N ASP A 767 0.34 8.81 -5.57
CA ASP A 767 0.11 7.46 -6.06
C ASP A 767 1.44 6.68 -6.18
N ARG A 768 1.37 5.41 -6.58
CA ARG A 768 2.55 4.57 -6.83
C ARG A 768 3.45 5.07 -7.96
N PHE A 769 2.96 5.94 -8.82
CA PHE A 769 3.73 6.55 -9.92
C PHE A 769 4.49 7.80 -9.48
N GLY A 770 4.29 8.24 -8.23
CA GLY A 770 4.85 9.45 -7.68
C GLY A 770 4.12 10.73 -8.08
N SER A 771 2.92 10.61 -8.68
CA SER A 771 2.09 11.77 -9.01
C SER A 771 1.44 12.30 -7.75
N MET A 772 1.75 13.54 -7.44
CA MET A 772 1.25 14.20 -6.23
C MET A 772 -0.17 14.70 -6.44
N GLY A 773 -1.05 14.34 -5.52
CA GLY A 773 -2.39 14.89 -5.42
C GLY A 773 -2.40 16.31 -4.82
N PRO A 774 -3.57 16.94 -4.77
CA PRO A 774 -3.73 18.25 -4.18
C PRO A 774 -3.35 18.23 -2.70
N GLU A 775 -2.67 19.30 -2.30
CA GLU A 775 -2.27 19.55 -0.92
C GLU A 775 -3.49 19.90 -0.07
N ARG A 776 -3.57 19.33 1.14
CA ARG A 776 -4.48 19.75 2.19
C ARG A 776 -3.72 20.59 3.20
N ARG A 777 -4.18 21.83 3.43
CA ARG A 777 -3.60 22.79 4.34
C ARG A 777 -4.58 23.09 5.48
N ILE A 778 -4.06 23.26 6.68
CA ILE A 778 -4.79 23.77 7.83
C ILE A 778 -3.89 24.73 8.63
N ASP A 779 -4.41 25.92 8.89
CA ASP A 779 -3.71 26.94 9.69
C ASP A 779 -3.92 26.67 11.18
N ILE A 780 -2.89 26.86 11.99
CA ILE A 780 -2.89 26.61 13.43
C ILE A 780 -2.34 27.85 14.13
N ASP A 781 -3.14 28.43 14.96
CA ASP A 781 -2.77 29.61 15.79
C ASP A 781 -2.68 29.17 17.25
N ILE A 782 -1.47 29.15 17.81
CA ILE A 782 -1.23 28.84 19.21
C ILE A 782 -1.08 30.18 19.97
N ALA A 783 -2.13 30.56 20.67
CA ALA A 783 -2.15 31.81 21.40
C ALA A 783 -1.05 31.86 22.47
N PRO A 784 -0.33 32.96 22.58
CA PRO A 784 0.68 33.12 23.62
C PRO A 784 0.05 33.24 25.01
N PRO A 785 0.73 32.80 26.08
CA PRO A 785 0.25 32.97 27.43
C PRO A 785 0.12 34.47 27.76
N LEU A 786 -0.88 34.81 28.56
CA LEU A 786 -1.19 36.21 28.90
C LEU A 786 0.03 37.02 29.37
N TRP A 787 0.94 36.35 30.11
CA TRP A 787 2.16 37.01 30.61
C TRP A 787 3.22 37.27 29.54
N SER A 788 3.13 36.63 28.36
CA SER A 788 4.05 36.87 27.25
C SER A 788 3.54 37.95 26.29
N THR A 789 2.27 38.33 26.39
CA THR A 789 1.68 39.37 25.52
C THR A 789 2.23 40.76 25.86
N TRP A 790 2.41 41.59 24.82
CA TRP A 790 2.95 42.95 25.03
C TRP A 790 2.09 43.82 25.96
N PRO A 791 0.74 43.76 25.99
CA PRO A 791 -0.04 44.52 26.95
C PRO A 791 0.25 44.09 28.38
N PHE A 792 0.33 42.77 28.64
CA PHE A 792 0.65 42.26 29.98
C PHE A 792 2.05 42.67 30.41
N ARG A 793 3.06 42.60 29.51
CA ARG A 793 4.44 43.03 29.81
C ARG A 793 4.51 44.49 30.16
N ILE A 794 3.72 45.34 29.47
CA ILE A 794 3.62 46.76 29.80
C ILE A 794 2.97 46.94 31.19
N VAL A 795 1.84 46.25 31.43
CA VAL A 795 1.18 46.31 32.74
C VAL A 795 2.10 45.77 33.83
N ALA A 796 2.79 44.66 33.59
CA ALA A 796 3.77 44.11 34.53
C ALA A 796 4.95 45.07 34.75
N LEU A 797 5.46 45.70 33.68
CA LEU A 797 6.52 46.70 33.79
C LEU A 797 6.04 47.92 34.59
N ILE A 798 4.84 48.44 34.32
CA ILE A 798 4.23 49.52 35.08
C ILE A 798 4.07 49.10 36.55
N ALA A 799 3.59 47.86 36.81
CA ALA A 799 3.46 47.34 38.17
C ALA A 799 4.81 47.23 38.89
N ILE A 800 5.85 46.73 38.18
CA ILE A 800 7.22 46.63 38.70
C ILE A 800 7.78 48.04 38.97
N VAL A 801 7.59 48.99 38.04
CA VAL A 801 8.03 50.37 38.22
C VAL A 801 7.27 51.00 39.38
N ALA A 802 5.96 50.80 39.48
CA ALA A 802 5.16 51.29 40.62
C ALA A 802 5.61 50.65 41.94
N LEU A 803 5.91 49.34 41.94
CA LEU A 803 6.44 48.65 43.12
C LEU A 803 7.83 49.18 43.50
N LEU A 804 8.71 49.39 42.51
CA LEU A 804 10.04 49.91 42.70
C LEU A 804 9.93 51.39 43.29
N LEU A 805 9.03 52.18 42.73
CA LEU A 805 8.78 53.54 43.25
C LEU A 805 8.20 53.53 44.69
N ALA A 806 7.28 52.55 44.95
CA ALA A 806 6.76 52.32 46.28
C ALA A 806 7.83 51.85 47.27
N LEU A 807 8.70 50.95 46.85
CA LEU A 807 9.85 50.45 47.61
C LEU A 807 10.89 51.58 47.86
N LEU A 808 11.16 52.38 46.81
CA LEU A 808 12.03 53.52 46.94
C LEU A 808 11.45 54.57 47.96
N ARG A 809 10.13 54.86 47.80
CA ARG A 809 9.46 55.70 48.77
C ARG A 809 9.48 55.16 50.20
N TRP A 810 9.21 53.85 50.33
CA TRP A 810 9.30 53.18 51.63
C TRP A 810 10.73 53.17 52.15
N ARG A 811 11.72 52.87 51.28
CA ARG A 811 13.15 52.96 51.68
C ARG A 811 13.62 54.37 52.04
N PHE A 812 13.16 55.41 51.30
CA PHE A 812 13.42 56.80 51.66
C PHE A 812 12.73 57.14 53.00
N ALA A 813 11.51 56.60 53.19
CA ALA A 813 10.82 56.86 54.51
C ALA A 813 11.51 56.08 55.64
N THR A 814 12.02 54.85 55.36
CA THR A 814 12.77 54.09 56.38
C THR A 814 14.19 54.61 56.58
N LEU A 815 14.86 55.07 55.48
CA LEU A 815 16.18 55.68 55.57
C LEU A 815 16.11 56.98 56.37
N ASN A 816 15.06 57.85 56.26
CA ASN A 816 14.86 59.03 57.09
C ASN A 816 14.53 58.65 58.51
N ARG A 817 13.91 57.49 58.79
CA ARG A 817 13.72 56.94 60.12
C ARG A 817 14.97 56.31 60.74
N SER A 818 15.78 55.64 59.89
CA SER A 818 16.96 54.95 60.39
C SER A 818 18.19 55.82 60.49
N ARG A 819 18.22 57.01 59.81
CA ARG A 819 19.25 58.05 60.07
C ARG A 819 19.20 58.56 61.46
N ALA A 820 18.03 58.45 62.14
CA ALA A 820 17.90 58.85 63.55
C ALA A 820 18.35 57.74 64.53
N LEU A 821 18.45 56.48 64.07
CA LEU A 821 18.78 55.33 64.91
C LEU A 821 20.20 54.76 64.64
N LEU A 822 20.82 55.12 63.55
CA LEU A 822 22.10 54.53 63.11
C LEU A 822 23.35 55.25 63.64
N ALA A 823 23.15 56.38 64.42
CA ALA A 823 24.26 56.98 65.18
C ALA A 823 24.69 56.18 66.39
N ALA A 824 23.87 55.11 66.75
CA ALA A 824 24.11 54.31 67.94
C ALA A 824 24.68 52.90 67.68
N GLU A 825 24.60 52.40 66.46
CA GLU A 825 24.84 50.96 66.21
C GLU A 825 26.11 50.61 65.39
N VAL A 826 26.85 51.62 64.92
CA VAL A 826 28.05 51.39 64.07
C VAL A 826 29.26 50.77 64.77
N ALA A 827 29.19 50.60 66.06
CA ALA A 827 30.34 50.08 66.84
C ALA A 827 30.37 48.56 67.03
N HIS A 828 29.33 47.84 66.63
CA HIS A 828 29.23 46.43 67.05
C HIS A 828 29.27 45.35 65.91
N GLN A 829 29.38 45.71 64.68
CA GLN A 829 29.23 44.67 63.58
C GLN A 829 30.39 44.48 62.58
N THR A 830 31.59 44.83 62.96
CA THR A 830 32.70 44.54 61.99
C THR A 830 33.27 43.10 62.05
N GLU A 831 32.85 42.34 63.05
CA GLU A 831 33.48 41.04 63.33
C GLU A 831 32.71 39.84 62.70
N ARG A 832 31.54 40.01 62.14
CA ARG A 832 30.66 38.87 61.73
C ARG A 832 30.60 38.51 60.24
N ILE A 833 31.26 39.26 59.38
CA ILE A 833 31.16 39.13 57.93
C ILE A 833 32.21 38.15 57.35
N ARG A 834 33.16 37.71 58.21
CA ARG A 834 34.25 36.85 57.67
C ARG A 834 33.91 35.34 57.53
N GLU A 835 32.90 34.89 58.22
CA GLU A 835 32.58 33.45 58.24
C GLU A 835 31.57 32.95 57.21
N GLN A 836 30.90 33.81 56.46
CA GLN A 836 29.83 33.39 55.52
C GLN A 836 30.26 33.21 54.08
N ASN A 837 31.46 33.62 53.69
CA ASN A 837 31.88 33.49 52.29
C ASN A 837 32.48 32.10 51.93
N GLU A 838 32.85 31.29 52.91
CA GLU A 838 33.42 29.95 52.57
C GLU A 838 32.38 28.85 52.33
N GLN A 839 31.08 29.08 52.61
CA GLN A 839 30.03 28.05 52.44
C GLN A 839 29.31 28.08 51.07
N LEU A 840 29.49 29.17 50.30
CA LEU A 840 28.77 29.30 49.03
C LEU A 840 29.46 28.63 47.81
N GLU A 841 30.78 28.42 47.90
CA GLU A 841 31.48 27.84 46.73
C GLU A 841 31.32 26.32 46.63
N THR A 842 30.99 25.64 47.73
CA THR A 842 30.89 24.18 47.74
C THR A 842 29.55 23.70 47.17
N ALA A 843 28.51 24.49 47.17
CA ALA A 843 27.19 24.09 46.69
C ALA A 843 27.04 24.16 45.15
N ASN A 844 27.83 25.03 44.51
CA ASN A 844 27.72 25.19 43.06
C ASN A 844 28.36 24.09 42.23
N HIS A 845 29.37 23.41 42.79
CA HIS A 845 29.97 22.28 42.05
C HIS A 845 29.11 21.02 42.01
N ALA A 846 28.26 20.80 43.01
CA ALA A 846 27.44 19.59 43.10
C ALA A 846 26.22 19.58 42.16
N LEU A 847 25.76 20.78 41.73
CA LEU A 847 24.61 20.90 40.84
C LEU A 847 24.98 20.70 39.36
N PHE A 848 26.22 21.03 38.98
CA PHE A 848 26.67 20.88 37.60
C PHE A 848 26.85 19.43 37.21
N ASP A 849 27.42 18.60 38.08
CA ASP A 849 27.72 17.17 37.83
C ASP A 849 26.43 16.31 37.63
N ARG A 850 25.32 16.69 38.23
CA ARG A 850 24.01 16.01 38.11
C ARG A 850 23.29 16.23 36.78
N SER A 851 23.65 17.30 36.09
CA SER A 851 22.95 17.69 34.85
C SER A 851 23.47 16.97 33.59
N ILE A 852 24.68 16.44 33.63
CA ILE A 852 25.38 15.95 32.41
C ILE A 852 25.52 14.43 32.36
N ARG A 853 25.16 13.72 33.43
CA ARG A 853 25.35 12.27 33.53
C ARG A 853 24.04 11.50 33.55
N ASP A 854 24.08 10.25 33.10
CA ASP A 854 23.02 9.28 33.28
C ASP A 854 22.90 8.89 34.76
N PRO A 855 21.73 9.05 35.37
CA PRO A 855 21.57 8.87 36.81
C PRO A 855 21.80 7.43 37.31
N LEU A 856 21.68 6.43 36.44
CA LEU A 856 21.86 5.04 36.76
C LEU A 856 23.33 4.64 36.64
N THR A 857 23.95 4.92 35.52
CA THR A 857 25.27 4.36 35.17
C THR A 857 26.42 5.32 35.43
N GLY A 858 26.14 6.60 35.60
CA GLY A 858 27.17 7.64 35.75
C GLY A 858 27.98 7.95 34.49
N ALA A 859 27.71 7.30 33.36
CA ALA A 859 28.23 7.68 32.06
C ALA A 859 27.62 9.06 31.64
N PHE A 860 28.13 9.67 30.60
CA PHE A 860 27.44 10.84 30.07
C PHE A 860 26.03 10.48 29.62
N ASN A 861 25.07 11.37 29.77
CA ASN A 861 23.76 11.21 29.18
C ASN A 861 23.85 11.54 27.67
N ARG A 862 22.88 11.05 26.91
CA ARG A 862 22.81 11.22 25.45
C ARG A 862 22.92 12.68 25.03
N ARG A 863 22.27 13.59 25.74
CA ARG A 863 22.27 15.02 25.42
C ARG A 863 23.67 15.62 25.50
N HIS A 864 24.33 15.42 26.62
CA HIS A 864 25.67 15.95 26.81
C HIS A 864 26.70 15.31 25.89
N PHE A 865 26.56 14.00 25.65
CA PHE A 865 27.44 13.30 24.71
C PHE A 865 27.28 13.83 23.30
N SER A 866 26.06 14.11 22.83
CA SER A 866 25.83 14.65 21.47
C SER A 866 26.53 15.99 21.33
N GLU A 867 26.44 16.87 22.32
CA GLU A 867 27.15 18.16 22.34
C GLU A 867 28.68 17.94 22.35
N LEU A 868 29.15 17.00 23.15
CA LEU A 868 30.60 16.69 23.26
C LEU A 868 31.15 16.07 21.97
N ALA A 869 30.40 15.11 21.40
CA ALA A 869 30.80 14.44 20.17
C ALA A 869 30.79 15.37 18.97
N GLU A 870 29.82 16.31 18.92
CA GLU A 870 29.78 17.31 17.87
C GLU A 870 30.99 18.24 17.94
N HIS A 871 31.35 18.72 19.12
CA HIS A 871 32.55 19.55 19.32
C HIS A 871 33.85 18.79 18.99
N ALA A 872 33.95 17.53 19.45
CA ALA A 872 35.13 16.72 19.17
C ALA A 872 35.26 16.41 17.67
N TYR A 873 34.14 16.09 17.02
CA TYR A 873 34.08 15.80 15.61
C TYR A 873 34.45 17.02 14.75
N LEU A 874 33.87 18.19 15.06
CA LEU A 874 34.24 19.45 14.40
C LEU A 874 35.73 19.80 14.61
N GLY A 875 36.25 19.53 15.79
CA GLY A 875 37.66 19.71 16.11
C GLY A 875 38.59 18.79 15.31
N CYS A 876 38.28 17.50 15.19
CA CYS A 876 39.03 16.55 14.37
C CYS A 876 38.95 16.93 12.90
N ARG A 877 37.75 17.28 12.40
CA ARG A 877 37.54 17.72 11.02
C ARG A 877 38.37 18.95 10.67
N ALA A 878 38.44 19.95 11.55
CA ALA A 878 39.21 21.17 11.36
C ALA A 878 40.74 20.90 11.25
N ARG A 879 41.21 19.82 11.91
CA ARG A 879 42.62 19.41 11.90
C ARG A 879 42.94 18.35 10.84
N ALA A 880 41.95 17.98 10.00
CA ALA A 880 42.00 16.84 9.06
C ALA A 880 42.39 15.52 9.72
N GLN A 881 42.00 15.32 10.99
CA GLN A 881 42.21 14.11 11.75
C GLN A 881 40.99 13.18 11.65
N PRO A 882 41.19 11.87 11.67
CA PRO A 882 40.09 10.92 11.66
C PRO A 882 39.28 11.00 12.97
N PHE A 883 38.01 10.64 12.89
CA PHE A 883 37.14 10.55 14.04
C PHE A 883 36.28 9.30 13.92
N ALA A 884 36.15 8.55 14.98
CA ALA A 884 35.31 7.36 14.98
C ALA A 884 34.25 7.38 16.07
N LEU A 885 33.15 6.70 15.81
CA LEU A 885 32.10 6.39 16.77
C LEU A 885 31.89 4.88 16.85
N LEU A 886 31.75 4.41 18.06
CA LEU A 886 31.36 3.04 18.37
C LEU A 886 29.97 3.08 18.96
N LEU A 887 29.04 2.37 18.37
CA LEU A 887 27.76 2.09 18.98
C LEU A 887 27.74 0.65 19.47
N LEU A 888 27.50 0.47 20.73
CA LEU A 888 27.62 -0.79 21.46
C LEU A 888 26.25 -1.14 22.05
N ASP A 889 25.82 -2.36 21.87
CA ASP A 889 24.57 -2.89 22.43
C ASP A 889 24.84 -4.23 23.14
N LEU A 890 24.25 -4.39 24.30
CA LEU A 890 24.45 -5.59 25.12
C LEU A 890 23.55 -6.72 24.61
N ASP A 891 24.18 -7.75 24.12
CA ASP A 891 23.46 -8.89 23.54
C ASP A 891 22.55 -9.56 24.57
N HIS A 892 21.33 -9.82 24.16
CA HIS A 892 20.33 -10.53 24.99
C HIS A 892 20.03 -9.87 26.35
N PHE A 893 20.27 -8.57 26.49
CA PHE A 893 20.06 -7.84 27.74
C PHE A 893 18.60 -7.94 28.24
N LYS A 894 17.63 -7.93 27.33
CA LYS A 894 16.24 -8.18 27.69
C LYS A 894 16.06 -9.54 28.41
N GLN A 895 16.75 -10.59 27.96
CA GLN A 895 16.68 -11.90 28.60
C GLN A 895 17.28 -11.88 30.01
N ILE A 896 18.30 -11.04 30.23
CA ILE A 896 18.85 -10.82 31.55
C ILE A 896 17.81 -10.18 32.45
N ASN A 897 17.16 -9.14 32.00
CA ASN A 897 16.06 -8.46 32.72
C ASN A 897 14.89 -9.42 33.00
N ASP A 898 14.46 -10.16 31.99
CA ASP A 898 13.32 -11.07 32.08
C ASP A 898 13.59 -12.25 33.02
N ARG A 899 14.88 -12.70 33.12
CA ARG A 899 15.26 -13.87 33.90
C ARG A 899 15.76 -13.55 35.31
N HIS A 900 16.38 -12.38 35.48
CA HIS A 900 17.08 -12.02 36.74
C HIS A 900 16.55 -10.70 37.34
N GLY A 901 15.54 -10.11 36.71
CA GLY A 901 14.91 -8.85 37.15
C GLY A 901 15.70 -7.59 36.74
N HIS A 902 15.02 -6.46 36.76
CA HIS A 902 15.57 -5.16 36.32
C HIS A 902 16.77 -4.71 37.18
N ALA A 903 16.81 -5.06 38.48
CA ALA A 903 17.95 -4.75 39.34
C ALA A 903 19.25 -5.47 38.90
N ALA A 904 19.14 -6.67 38.33
CA ALA A 904 20.27 -7.38 37.75
C ALA A 904 20.72 -6.72 36.43
N GLY A 905 19.78 -6.29 35.61
CA GLY A 905 20.05 -5.49 34.42
C GLY A 905 20.72 -4.15 34.74
N ASP A 906 20.24 -3.44 35.77
CA ASP A 906 20.85 -2.18 36.23
C ASP A 906 22.28 -2.40 36.74
N ALA A 907 22.52 -3.48 37.48
CA ALA A 907 23.87 -3.87 37.92
C ALA A 907 24.80 -4.19 36.72
N VAL A 908 24.27 -4.83 35.67
CA VAL A 908 25.00 -5.08 34.42
C VAL A 908 25.35 -3.76 33.74
N LEU A 909 24.40 -2.84 33.58
CA LEU A 909 24.65 -1.55 32.94
C LEU A 909 25.71 -0.73 33.68
N CYS A 910 25.66 -0.72 35.02
CA CYS A 910 26.67 -0.08 35.85
C CYS A 910 28.04 -0.75 35.72
N ALA A 911 28.09 -2.07 35.74
CA ALA A 911 29.31 -2.82 35.61
C ALA A 911 30.01 -2.66 34.25
N VAL A 912 29.21 -2.56 33.16
CA VAL A 912 29.71 -2.25 31.82
C VAL A 912 30.43 -0.91 31.80
N VAL A 913 29.82 0.12 32.37
CA VAL A 913 30.43 1.47 32.42
C VAL A 913 31.69 1.45 33.27
N GLN A 914 31.70 0.73 34.40
CA GLN A 914 32.87 0.58 35.26
C GLN A 914 34.02 -0.20 34.60
N ALA A 915 33.69 -1.15 33.72
CA ALA A 915 34.67 -1.90 32.97
C ALA A 915 35.28 -1.09 31.81
N ILE A 916 34.46 -0.34 31.10
CA ILE A 916 34.89 0.44 29.95
C ILE A 916 35.62 1.74 30.36
N ARG A 917 35.12 2.46 31.36
CA ARG A 917 35.60 3.80 31.74
C ARG A 917 37.12 3.87 32.04
N PRO A 918 37.72 2.90 32.76
CA PRO A 918 39.18 2.97 33.04
C PRO A 918 40.06 2.76 31.82
N SER A 919 39.51 2.15 30.77
CA SER A 919 40.21 1.90 29.54
C SER A 919 40.18 3.09 28.56
N LEU A 920 39.33 4.11 28.79
CA LEU A 920 39.19 5.25 27.90
C LEU A 920 40.30 6.29 28.09
N GLY A 921 40.79 6.82 27.00
CA GLY A 921 41.73 7.94 26.94
C GLY A 921 41.09 9.27 27.35
N HIS A 922 41.94 10.30 27.58
CA HIS A 922 41.48 11.62 28.03
C HIS A 922 40.55 12.34 27.05
N SER A 923 40.67 12.05 25.77
CA SER A 923 39.81 12.62 24.68
C SER A 923 38.65 11.73 24.28
N GLU A 924 38.59 10.50 24.80
CA GLU A 924 37.53 9.53 24.53
C GLU A 924 36.37 9.73 25.48
N ALA A 925 35.13 9.56 25.03
CA ALA A 925 33.97 9.67 25.92
C ALA A 925 32.99 8.55 25.70
N LEU A 926 32.39 8.10 26.84
CA LEU A 926 31.34 7.07 26.88
C LEU A 926 30.04 7.70 27.35
N ALA A 927 29.00 7.41 26.66
CA ALA A 927 27.63 7.74 27.08
C ALA A 927 26.69 6.54 26.98
N ARG A 928 25.68 6.57 27.79
CA ARG A 928 24.50 5.72 27.60
C ARG A 928 23.58 6.35 26.58
N TRP A 929 23.40 5.66 25.46
CA TRP A 929 22.65 6.17 24.33
C TRP A 929 21.14 5.92 24.49
N GLY A 930 20.75 4.78 25.04
CA GLY A 930 19.39 4.38 25.37
C GLY A 930 19.36 2.97 25.95
N GLY A 931 18.43 2.63 26.82
CA GLY A 931 18.25 1.28 27.33
C GLY A 931 19.55 0.56 27.68
N GLU A 932 19.90 -0.43 26.85
CA GLU A 932 21.14 -1.22 26.90
C GLU A 932 22.24 -0.76 25.94
N GLU A 933 22.02 0.36 25.26
CA GLU A 933 22.95 0.88 24.26
C GLU A 933 23.91 1.91 24.84
N PHE A 934 25.14 1.83 24.44
CA PHE A 934 26.20 2.75 24.78
C PHE A 934 26.87 3.29 23.50
N VAL A 935 27.35 4.50 23.59
CA VAL A 935 28.12 5.12 22.51
C VAL A 935 29.48 5.58 23.04
N VAL A 936 30.53 5.33 22.26
CA VAL A 936 31.88 5.81 22.56
C VAL A 936 32.39 6.61 21.39
N MET A 937 32.86 7.82 21.64
CA MET A 937 33.60 8.59 20.64
C MET A 937 35.10 8.39 20.80
N LEU A 938 35.77 8.31 19.66
CA LEU A 938 37.18 8.12 19.54
C LEU A 938 37.79 9.16 18.61
N PRO A 939 38.13 10.34 19.13
CA PRO A 939 38.88 11.32 18.35
C PRO A 939 40.26 10.76 17.95
N ASP A 940 40.76 11.19 16.81
CA ASP A 940 42.07 10.83 16.25
C ASP A 940 42.24 9.33 15.92
N HIS A 941 41.11 8.60 15.76
CA HIS A 941 41.13 7.19 15.41
C HIS A 941 40.66 6.97 14.00
N ASP A 942 41.51 6.34 13.17
CA ASP A 942 41.13 5.82 11.89
C ASP A 942 40.35 4.49 12.02
N ARG A 943 39.87 3.95 10.91
CA ARG A 943 39.09 2.71 10.90
C ARG A 943 39.83 1.54 11.58
N SER A 944 41.10 1.38 11.30
CA SER A 944 41.88 0.25 11.81
C SER A 944 42.05 0.32 13.33
N SER A 945 42.40 1.49 13.82
CA SER A 945 42.56 1.75 15.26
C SER A 945 41.20 1.73 15.99
N ALA A 946 40.12 2.25 15.36
CA ALA A 946 38.79 2.21 15.95
C ALA A 946 38.25 0.77 16.05
N VAL A 947 38.42 -0.06 15.03
CA VAL A 947 38.04 -1.48 15.06
C VAL A 947 38.85 -2.25 16.09
N ALA A 948 40.15 -2.00 16.16
CA ALA A 948 41.01 -2.60 17.21
C ALA A 948 40.56 -2.17 18.62
N ARG A 949 40.19 -0.89 18.77
CA ARG A 949 39.66 -0.34 19.99
C ARG A 949 38.33 -1.00 20.40
N ALA A 950 37.39 -1.11 19.44
CA ALA A 950 36.12 -1.79 19.63
C ALA A 950 36.31 -3.27 20.02
N ALA A 951 37.28 -3.97 19.40
CA ALA A 951 37.61 -5.34 19.75
C ALA A 951 38.15 -5.46 21.17
N GLN A 952 38.97 -4.50 21.63
CA GLN A 952 39.43 -4.44 23.02
C GLN A 952 38.29 -4.24 24.00
N LEU A 953 37.36 -3.31 23.72
CA LEU A 953 36.20 -3.08 24.59
C LEU A 953 35.29 -4.31 24.64
N ARG A 954 35.07 -4.97 23.49
CA ARG A 954 34.32 -6.23 23.44
C ARG A 954 35.00 -7.34 24.29
N ALA A 955 36.30 -7.48 24.14
CA ALA A 955 37.06 -8.48 24.94
C ALA A 955 36.99 -8.18 26.45
N CYS A 956 37.07 -6.90 26.84
CA CYS A 956 36.88 -6.47 28.21
C CYS A 956 35.48 -6.86 28.74
N LEU A 957 34.42 -6.71 27.92
CA LEU A 957 33.07 -7.07 28.32
C LEU A 957 32.84 -8.58 28.34
N LEU A 958 33.49 -9.34 27.47
CA LEU A 958 33.43 -10.81 27.46
C LEU A 958 33.99 -11.43 28.76
N GLU A 959 35.00 -10.79 29.35
CA GLU A 959 35.59 -11.20 30.60
C GLU A 959 34.81 -10.71 31.84
N LEU A 960 33.87 -9.76 31.63
CA LEU A 960 33.14 -9.18 32.73
C LEU A 960 32.24 -10.21 33.41
N ARG A 961 32.32 -10.24 34.73
CA ARG A 961 31.49 -11.07 35.61
C ARG A 961 30.71 -10.16 36.53
N VAL A 962 29.41 -10.13 36.37
CA VAL A 962 28.53 -9.30 37.19
C VAL A 962 27.80 -10.23 38.18
N THR A 963 28.11 -10.08 39.46
CA THR A 963 27.42 -10.82 40.51
C THR A 963 26.15 -10.08 40.90
N SER A 964 25.00 -10.73 40.72
CA SER A 964 23.70 -10.22 41.16
C SER A 964 22.98 -11.33 41.94
N GLY A 965 22.91 -11.18 43.28
CA GLY A 965 22.46 -12.24 44.18
C GLY A 965 23.40 -13.46 44.15
N GLU A 966 22.84 -14.64 44.01
CA GLU A 966 23.60 -15.91 43.88
C GLU A 966 24.08 -16.21 42.46
N SER A 967 23.72 -15.39 41.48
CA SER A 967 24.01 -15.62 40.06
C SER A 967 25.17 -14.76 39.58
N THR A 968 26.10 -15.38 38.83
CA THR A 968 27.13 -14.65 38.07
C THR A 968 26.73 -14.56 36.62
N LEU A 969 26.47 -13.35 36.17
CA LEU A 969 26.05 -13.03 34.82
C LEU A 969 27.25 -12.76 33.93
N ARG A 970 27.18 -13.25 32.71
CA ARG A 970 28.12 -12.92 31.62
C ARG A 970 27.37 -12.10 30.57
N VAL A 971 28.04 -11.13 30.04
CA VAL A 971 27.48 -10.22 29.05
C VAL A 971 28.40 -10.22 27.85
N THR A 972 27.81 -10.30 26.68
CA THR A 972 28.50 -10.02 25.43
C THR A 972 27.90 -8.75 24.82
N ALA A 973 28.63 -8.15 23.92
CA ALA A 973 28.18 -6.95 23.25
C ALA A 973 28.51 -7.01 21.76
N SER A 974 27.56 -6.58 20.99
CA SER A 974 27.74 -6.27 19.58
C SER A 974 28.15 -4.81 19.43
N ILE A 975 29.13 -4.54 18.59
CA ILE A 975 29.68 -3.19 18.40
C ILE A 975 29.68 -2.84 16.92
N GLY A 976 29.04 -1.74 16.58
CA GLY A 976 29.13 -1.10 15.28
C GLY A 976 30.12 0.05 15.31
N VAL A 977 31.01 0.11 14.34
CA VAL A 977 32.03 1.15 14.22
C VAL A 977 31.80 1.97 12.97
N ALA A 978 31.75 3.28 13.12
CA ALA A 978 31.75 4.20 11.98
C ALA A 978 32.88 5.20 12.11
N CYS A 979 33.55 5.46 11.01
CA CYS A 979 34.69 6.34 10.96
C CYS A 979 34.52 7.41 9.90
N ALA A 980 34.88 8.63 10.26
CA ALA A 980 35.08 9.75 9.35
C ALA A 980 36.56 9.95 9.07
N SER A 981 36.91 10.31 7.85
CA SER A 981 38.29 10.53 7.41
C SER A 981 38.39 11.81 6.59
N ALA A 982 39.58 12.17 6.16
CA ALA A 982 39.79 13.33 5.29
C ALA A 982 39.05 13.23 3.94
N THR A 983 38.74 11.99 3.48
CA THR A 983 38.05 11.71 2.22
C THR A 983 36.55 11.38 2.43
N TYR A 984 36.14 11.15 3.67
CA TYR A 984 34.75 10.87 4.04
C TYR A 984 34.38 11.67 5.29
N THR A 985 33.63 12.75 5.10
CA THR A 985 33.23 13.70 6.15
C THR A 985 31.71 13.83 6.26
N PRO A 986 31.00 12.78 6.70
CA PRO A 986 29.54 12.80 6.87
C PRO A 986 29.11 13.79 7.96
N SER A 987 27.81 14.01 8.15
CA SER A 987 27.34 14.66 9.39
C SER A 987 27.53 13.71 10.57
N LEU A 988 27.59 14.25 11.81
CA LEU A 988 27.66 13.42 12.99
C LEU A 988 26.47 12.45 13.09
N GLU A 989 25.29 12.91 12.68
CA GLU A 989 24.07 12.09 12.63
C GLU A 989 24.21 10.93 11.63
N THR A 990 24.78 11.21 10.45
CA THR A 990 25.09 10.18 9.45
C THR A 990 26.11 9.19 10.01
N LEU A 991 27.12 9.68 10.70
CA LEU A 991 28.14 8.82 11.32
C LEU A 991 27.55 7.91 12.41
N ILE A 992 26.60 8.42 13.18
CA ILE A 992 25.84 7.63 14.14
C ILE A 992 24.98 6.57 13.43
N ALA A 993 24.29 6.94 12.34
CA ALA A 993 23.51 6.01 11.53
C ALA A 993 24.38 4.93 10.89
N ASP A 994 25.59 5.28 10.43
CA ASP A 994 26.56 4.33 9.90
C ASP A 994 27.03 3.34 10.98
N ALA A 995 27.25 3.83 12.20
CA ALA A 995 27.60 2.99 13.34
C ALA A 995 26.44 2.07 13.72
N ASP A 996 25.20 2.56 13.66
CA ASP A 996 24.01 1.77 13.92
C ASP A 996 23.81 0.68 12.86
N ALA A 997 23.98 1.01 11.60
CA ALA A 997 23.95 0.04 10.50
C ALA A 997 25.04 -1.05 10.66
N ALA A 998 26.23 -0.67 11.11
CA ALA A 998 27.29 -1.60 11.42
C ALA A 998 26.94 -2.47 12.65
N LEU A 999 26.37 -1.88 13.68
CA LEU A 999 25.86 -2.59 14.86
C LEU A 999 24.76 -3.60 14.48
N TYR A 1000 23.86 -3.22 13.61
CA TYR A 1000 22.83 -4.12 13.10
C TYR A 1000 23.43 -5.33 12.37
N ARG A 1001 24.49 -5.12 11.55
CA ARG A 1001 25.22 -6.24 10.92
C ARG A 1001 25.90 -7.12 11.96
N ALA A 1002 26.48 -6.53 13.01
CA ALA A 1002 27.09 -7.28 14.09
C ALA A 1002 26.05 -8.20 14.78
N LYS A 1003 24.85 -7.67 15.04
CA LYS A 1003 23.74 -8.44 15.61
C LYS A 1003 23.23 -9.53 14.67
N ALA A 1004 23.05 -9.21 13.38
CA ALA A 1004 22.59 -10.16 12.37
C ALA A 1004 23.61 -11.25 12.06
N GLY A 1005 24.90 -10.95 12.15
CA GLY A 1005 26.00 -11.89 11.91
C GLY A 1005 26.25 -12.89 13.05
N GLY A 1006 25.42 -12.90 14.10
CA GLY A 1006 25.54 -13.87 15.23
C GLY A 1006 25.95 -13.25 16.54
N ARG A 1007 25.95 -11.92 16.64
CA ARG A 1007 26.28 -11.16 17.86
C ARG A 1007 27.73 -11.34 18.36
N ASP A 1008 28.04 -10.79 19.51
CA ASP A 1008 29.38 -10.81 20.13
C ASP A 1008 30.52 -10.56 19.13
N ARG A 1009 30.39 -9.48 18.38
CA ARG A 1009 31.36 -9.10 17.35
C ARG A 1009 31.39 -7.59 17.09
N VAL A 1010 32.43 -7.21 16.37
CA VAL A 1010 32.63 -5.86 15.89
C VAL A 1010 32.42 -5.84 14.38
N GLU A 1011 31.60 -4.92 13.90
CA GLU A 1011 31.42 -4.63 12.48
C GLU A 1011 31.69 -3.16 12.23
N SER A 1012 32.16 -2.82 11.05
CA SER A 1012 32.44 -1.43 10.70
C SER A 1012 31.76 -1.02 9.43
N ASN A 1013 31.54 0.29 9.25
CA ASN A 1013 30.98 0.82 8.01
C ASN A 1013 31.93 0.57 6.82
N ASP A 1014 31.32 0.27 5.67
CA ASP A 1014 32.05 0.12 4.42
C ASP A 1014 32.34 1.51 3.83
N ILE A 1015 33.51 2.07 4.19
CA ILE A 1015 34.02 3.25 3.49
C ILE A 1015 34.71 2.73 2.24
N PRO A 1016 34.36 3.22 1.04
CA PRO A 1016 35.12 2.90 -0.17
C PRO A 1016 36.60 3.23 0.05
N ALA A 1017 37.45 2.33 -0.30
CA ALA A 1017 38.88 2.58 -0.26
C ALA A 1017 39.20 3.78 -1.19
N PRO A 1018 40.18 4.64 -0.84
CA PRO A 1018 40.50 5.81 -1.58
C PRO A 1018 40.95 5.54 -3.04
#